data_3d4ef4e0a795b3cddbf66c427835685c
#
_entry.id   3d4ef4e0a795b3cddbf66c427835685c
#
_cell.length_a   1.000
_cell.length_b   1.000
_cell.length_c   1.000
_cell.angle_alpha   90.00
_cell.angle_beta   90.00
_cell.angle_gamma   90.00
#
_symmetry.space_group_name_H-M   'P 1'
#
loop_
_entity.id
_entity.type
_entity.pdbx_description
1 polymer ?
#
loop_
_entity_poly.entity_id
_entity_poly.type
_entity_poly.pdbx_seq_one_letter_code
_entity_poly.pdbx_strand_id
1 'polypeptide(L)'
;MNEKEKVLTHLDIPYSYELAKRMEAYRCNPELGYRSAGSKAEFLTGEMLKKEMEEIGLSGVTKDEITVDGWEFRKAVLYVLDENGKKREIRLGAYQTNCVTDGAEEYPLVYVGKGTELDYKDIDVKNKLVLVDINQRDEWWINFPVYQAHLKGAKALIAVQQGGYGEIDEDALNAQDIAGPADAPAFSISRRDAQWLKEQLDNQQSRELWVTLEADSRVMPECKTYNITGQIQGKHKDRLIVLSAHYDSYFDGFQDDNTAVAMMFGIAKALIDARIQPDNTILICAMAAEEWGVIDSDFDWSTGAYEQVFTAHPEWVGKVIADLNFELPALAHGAGARIRSCYEYQPFLEQFLEDLPVLTRAYSEDASVVSPIETWSDDFSMAIAGIPSMVNDFTGGSFMETHYHSQFDDDEYYDPQVYQFHHELYALLILAIDATAVVPLSFTGVMKRAQEGLELVKSCENSCLEEKYETISKLLTGAEKQQEENYRWIMQKNSAYKACDDPEQRETLYQSLRQTETELLKRFKTEQDAFVRIDWYGNVFYPHEILLRNIHLLEGAKKNLEEGELSVALRKLYDVDNNAYAFMFDKEVYRHFTDYVYHQPKERLKWGYRRLMQHENLYDLVKQLLKKEEAGEKDCREEAAALAKVIDKQYKMAEQTMEEIYQTVKEHFVHPIQEQ
;
A
#
# COMPACT_ATOMS: atom_id res chain seq x y z
N MET A 1 -14.16 10.04 -37.47
CA MET A 1 -13.89 9.36 -36.19
C MET A 1 -13.18 10.37 -35.30
N ASN A 2 -13.74 10.68 -34.15
CA ASN A 2 -13.13 11.58 -33.18
C ASN A 2 -11.94 10.89 -32.48
N GLU A 3 -11.14 11.62 -31.68
CA GLU A 3 -9.96 11.04 -31.01
C GLU A 3 -10.31 9.88 -30.10
N LYS A 4 -11.38 10.00 -29.30
CA LYS A 4 -11.88 8.92 -28.42
C LYS A 4 -12.17 7.64 -29.21
N GLU A 5 -12.95 7.76 -30.29
CA GLU A 5 -13.28 6.62 -31.15
C GLU A 5 -12.03 6.00 -31.79
N LYS A 6 -11.05 6.83 -32.19
CA LYS A 6 -9.78 6.33 -32.75
C LYS A 6 -9.02 5.49 -31.72
N VAL A 7 -8.84 5.99 -30.49
CA VAL A 7 -8.11 5.27 -29.46
C VAL A 7 -8.81 3.94 -29.12
N LEU A 8 -10.12 3.97 -28.87
CA LEU A 8 -10.89 2.76 -28.56
C LEU A 8 -10.79 1.68 -29.66
N THR A 9 -10.70 2.08 -30.93
CA THR A 9 -10.54 1.11 -32.05
C THR A 9 -9.13 0.55 -32.20
N HIS A 10 -8.13 1.12 -31.53
CA HIS A 10 -6.73 0.66 -31.57
C HIS A 10 -6.33 -0.09 -30.28
N LEU A 11 -7.22 -0.23 -29.29
CA LEU A 11 -6.97 -1.08 -28.13
C LEU A 11 -6.82 -2.54 -28.57
N ASP A 12 -5.73 -3.17 -28.15
CA ASP A 12 -5.35 -4.54 -28.49
C ASP A 12 -5.23 -5.37 -27.22
N ILE A 13 -6.37 -5.89 -26.73
CA ILE A 13 -6.42 -6.65 -25.47
C ILE A 13 -5.58 -7.95 -25.54
N PRO A 14 -5.58 -8.71 -26.66
CA PRO A 14 -4.65 -9.82 -26.82
C PRO A 14 -3.18 -9.44 -26.66
N TYR A 15 -2.74 -8.27 -27.16
CA TYR A 15 -1.38 -7.78 -26.98
C TYR A 15 -1.05 -7.62 -25.47
N SER A 16 -1.95 -6.98 -24.72
CA SER A 16 -1.74 -6.79 -23.28
C SER A 16 -1.71 -8.13 -22.52
N TYR A 17 -2.60 -9.05 -22.84
CA TYR A 17 -2.57 -10.40 -22.25
C TYR A 17 -1.23 -11.13 -22.54
N GLU A 18 -0.79 -11.13 -23.80
CA GLU A 18 0.47 -11.78 -24.18
C GLU A 18 1.70 -11.12 -23.53
N LEU A 19 1.68 -9.80 -23.33
CA LEU A 19 2.76 -9.10 -22.63
C LEU A 19 2.81 -9.52 -21.15
N ALA A 20 1.64 -9.58 -20.47
CA ALA A 20 1.54 -10.08 -19.09
C ALA A 20 2.12 -11.50 -18.96
N LYS A 21 1.74 -12.40 -19.86
CA LYS A 21 2.27 -13.79 -19.90
C LYS A 21 3.77 -13.86 -20.19
N ARG A 22 4.33 -12.94 -20.96
CA ARG A 22 5.77 -12.90 -21.24
C ARG A 22 6.60 -12.55 -20.00
N MET A 23 6.06 -11.76 -19.07
CA MET A 23 6.76 -11.42 -17.82
C MET A 23 6.96 -12.64 -16.91
N GLU A 24 6.03 -13.60 -16.89
CA GLU A 24 6.15 -14.84 -16.13
C GLU A 24 7.35 -15.72 -16.53
N ALA A 25 7.96 -15.48 -17.68
CA ALA A 25 9.14 -16.22 -18.12
C ALA A 25 10.40 -15.90 -17.30
N TYR A 26 10.39 -14.76 -16.59
CA TYR A 26 11.53 -14.29 -15.79
C TYR A 26 11.29 -14.59 -14.31
N ARG A 27 11.98 -15.60 -13.78
CA ARG A 27 11.76 -16.18 -12.45
C ARG A 27 13.05 -16.33 -11.68
N CYS A 28 13.04 -15.97 -10.39
CA CYS A 28 14.10 -16.30 -9.45
C CYS A 28 14.02 -17.79 -9.04
N ASN A 29 12.80 -18.22 -8.71
CA ASN A 29 12.49 -19.60 -8.38
C ASN A 29 11.88 -20.29 -9.61
N PRO A 30 12.50 -21.36 -10.15
CA PRO A 30 12.02 -22.00 -11.39
C PRO A 30 10.62 -22.59 -11.30
N GLU A 31 10.15 -22.94 -10.10
CA GLU A 31 8.88 -23.62 -9.88
C GLU A 31 7.79 -22.68 -9.39
N LEU A 32 8.16 -21.70 -8.55
CA LEU A 32 7.20 -20.81 -7.87
C LEU A 32 7.16 -19.40 -8.46
N GLY A 33 8.09 -19.02 -9.35
CA GLY A 33 8.12 -17.66 -9.89
C GLY A 33 9.05 -16.73 -9.14
N TYR A 34 8.55 -15.63 -8.61
CA TYR A 34 9.22 -14.51 -7.94
C TYR A 34 10.09 -13.66 -8.87
N ARG A 35 9.79 -12.37 -8.91
CA ARG A 35 10.57 -11.30 -9.56
C ARG A 35 10.84 -10.19 -8.55
N SER A 36 11.37 -10.56 -7.41
CA SER A 36 11.56 -9.66 -6.28
C SER A 36 12.61 -8.58 -6.54
N ALA A 37 12.52 -7.50 -5.78
CA ALA A 37 13.35 -6.31 -5.88
C ALA A 37 14.86 -6.62 -5.97
N GLY A 38 15.56 -6.01 -6.92
CA GLY A 38 16.99 -6.15 -7.13
C GLY A 38 17.46 -7.52 -7.60
N SER A 39 16.53 -8.45 -7.87
CA SER A 39 16.86 -9.78 -8.37
C SER A 39 17.26 -9.76 -9.84
N LYS A 40 17.91 -10.86 -10.26
CA LYS A 40 18.21 -11.03 -11.68
C LYS A 40 16.94 -11.14 -12.54
N ALA A 41 15.86 -11.72 -12.01
CA ALA A 41 14.59 -11.86 -12.73
C ALA A 41 13.96 -10.48 -12.96
N GLU A 42 13.89 -9.63 -11.95
CA GLU A 42 13.42 -8.25 -12.07
C GLU A 42 14.26 -7.47 -13.10
N PHE A 43 15.60 -7.53 -13.01
CA PHE A 43 16.48 -6.87 -13.98
C PHE A 43 16.18 -7.31 -15.43
N LEU A 44 16.02 -8.61 -15.67
CA LEU A 44 15.75 -9.13 -17.01
C LEU A 44 14.36 -8.75 -17.53
N THR A 45 13.38 -8.68 -16.63
CA THR A 45 12.03 -8.16 -16.95
C THR A 45 12.11 -6.70 -17.33
N GLY A 46 12.83 -5.87 -16.58
CA GLY A 46 13.07 -4.47 -16.92
C GLY A 46 13.75 -4.28 -18.28
N GLU A 47 14.72 -5.13 -18.65
CA GLU A 47 15.33 -5.11 -20.00
C GLU A 47 14.31 -5.46 -21.09
N MET A 48 13.43 -6.43 -20.83
CA MET A 48 12.36 -6.81 -21.76
C MET A 48 11.36 -5.66 -21.92
N LEU A 49 10.90 -5.06 -20.81
CA LEU A 49 9.96 -3.93 -20.83
C LEU A 49 10.55 -2.70 -21.51
N LYS A 50 11.83 -2.39 -21.26
CA LYS A 50 12.53 -1.32 -21.96
C LYS A 50 12.49 -1.51 -23.48
N LYS A 51 12.81 -2.73 -23.93
CA LYS A 51 12.77 -3.06 -25.36
C LYS A 51 11.35 -2.98 -25.92
N GLU A 52 10.35 -3.42 -25.17
CA GLU A 52 8.94 -3.33 -25.55
C GLU A 52 8.50 -1.86 -25.70
N MET A 53 8.89 -0.96 -24.78
CA MET A 53 8.64 0.47 -24.89
C MET A 53 9.22 1.05 -26.19
N GLU A 54 10.44 0.65 -26.56
CA GLU A 54 11.09 1.07 -27.82
C GLU A 54 10.32 0.52 -29.03
N GLU A 55 9.87 -0.74 -28.99
CA GLU A 55 9.17 -1.43 -30.09
C GLU A 55 7.77 -0.86 -30.35
N ILE A 56 7.01 -0.49 -29.30
CA ILE A 56 5.71 0.18 -29.48
C ILE A 56 5.83 1.65 -29.88
N GLY A 57 7.04 2.22 -29.88
CA GLY A 57 7.32 3.56 -30.39
C GLY A 57 7.37 4.67 -29.34
N LEU A 58 7.51 4.37 -28.07
CA LEU A 58 7.79 5.38 -27.04
C LEU A 58 9.15 6.04 -27.29
N SER A 59 9.23 7.33 -27.02
CA SER A 59 10.46 8.10 -27.11
C SER A 59 11.10 8.31 -25.72
N GLY A 60 12.40 8.63 -25.70
CA GLY A 60 13.11 8.94 -24.46
C GLY A 60 13.13 7.77 -23.45
N VAL A 61 13.16 6.53 -23.94
CA VAL A 61 13.14 5.36 -23.06
C VAL A 61 14.41 5.28 -22.23
N THR A 62 14.28 5.26 -20.91
CA THR A 62 15.39 5.24 -19.95
C THR A 62 15.20 4.17 -18.87
N LYS A 63 16.27 3.89 -18.17
CA LYS A 63 16.31 3.10 -16.94
C LYS A 63 16.76 4.03 -15.83
N ASP A 64 15.87 4.34 -14.92
CA ASP A 64 16.14 5.24 -13.83
C ASP A 64 16.66 4.44 -12.64
N GLU A 65 17.97 4.55 -12.36
CA GLU A 65 18.61 3.78 -11.29
C GLU A 65 18.15 4.26 -9.92
N ILE A 66 17.66 3.33 -9.12
CA ILE A 66 17.28 3.55 -7.73
C ILE A 66 18.01 2.58 -6.80
N THR A 67 18.04 2.89 -5.50
CA THR A 67 18.65 2.05 -4.47
C THR A 67 17.59 1.56 -3.50
N VAL A 68 17.49 0.23 -3.38
CA VAL A 68 16.57 -0.47 -2.47
C VAL A 68 17.31 -1.63 -1.81
N ASP A 69 16.74 -2.25 -0.81
CA ASP A 69 17.20 -3.57 -0.40
C ASP A 69 16.61 -4.61 -1.36
N GLY A 70 17.42 -5.50 -1.84
CA GLY A 70 17.00 -6.53 -2.78
C GLY A 70 16.80 -7.87 -2.10
N TRP A 71 15.99 -8.72 -2.74
CA TRP A 71 15.78 -10.09 -2.32
C TRP A 71 15.77 -11.04 -3.50
N GLU A 72 16.41 -12.19 -3.37
CA GLU A 72 16.36 -13.25 -4.38
C GLU A 72 16.07 -14.59 -3.72
N PHE A 73 14.91 -15.15 -4.04
CA PHE A 73 14.46 -16.44 -3.56
C PHE A 73 14.55 -17.49 -4.66
N ARG A 74 15.49 -18.45 -4.52
CA ARG A 74 15.75 -19.47 -5.54
C ARG A 74 15.15 -20.83 -5.20
N LYS A 75 15.11 -21.18 -3.91
CA LYS A 75 14.66 -22.50 -3.47
C LYS A 75 14.40 -22.54 -1.97
N ALA A 76 13.37 -23.28 -1.56
CA ALA A 76 13.25 -23.83 -0.22
C ALA A 76 12.44 -25.12 -0.26
N VAL A 77 13.03 -26.21 0.24
CA VAL A 77 12.42 -27.55 0.24
C VAL A 77 12.72 -28.27 1.54
N LEU A 78 11.68 -28.86 2.11
CA LEU A 78 11.81 -29.84 3.19
C LEU A 78 11.75 -31.25 2.63
N TYR A 79 12.64 -32.10 3.10
CA TYR A 79 12.58 -33.54 2.85
C TYR A 79 12.33 -34.25 4.18
N VAL A 80 11.30 -35.09 4.18
CA VAL A 80 10.85 -35.85 5.35
C VAL A 80 10.74 -37.32 5.01
N LEU A 81 11.19 -38.20 5.89
CA LEU A 81 10.94 -39.63 5.76
C LEU A 81 9.60 -39.98 6.42
N ASP A 82 8.71 -40.61 5.66
CA ASP A 82 7.45 -41.14 6.20
C ASP A 82 7.69 -42.42 7.04
N GLU A 83 6.66 -42.94 7.66
CA GLU A 83 6.69 -44.16 8.49
C GLU A 83 7.26 -45.39 7.75
N ASN A 84 7.20 -45.40 6.43
CA ASN A 84 7.69 -46.48 5.58
C ASN A 84 9.12 -46.21 5.07
N GLY A 85 9.76 -45.13 5.49
CA GLY A 85 11.07 -44.70 5.04
C GLY A 85 11.08 -44.11 3.62
N LYS A 86 9.92 -43.74 3.06
CA LYS A 86 9.83 -43.08 1.78
C LYS A 86 10.04 -41.58 1.98
N LYS A 87 10.90 -41.00 1.17
CA LYS A 87 11.18 -39.58 1.15
C LYS A 87 9.98 -38.80 0.54
N ARG A 88 9.41 -37.88 1.34
CA ARG A 88 8.45 -36.86 0.88
C ARG A 88 9.17 -35.55 0.71
N GLU A 89 8.88 -34.87 -0.40
CA GLU A 89 9.36 -33.55 -0.71
C GLU A 89 8.22 -32.55 -0.47
N ILE A 90 8.50 -31.48 0.29
CA ILE A 90 7.56 -30.42 0.61
C ILE A 90 8.18 -29.11 0.17
N ARG A 91 7.54 -28.41 -0.77
CA ARG A 91 7.96 -27.09 -1.20
C ARG A 91 7.55 -26.05 -0.20
N LEU A 92 8.42 -25.06 -0.01
CA LEU A 92 8.16 -23.89 0.83
C LEU A 92 8.15 -22.64 -0.04
N GLY A 93 7.24 -21.71 0.27
CA GLY A 93 7.37 -20.31 -0.11
C GLY A 93 8.35 -19.61 0.84
N ALA A 94 8.67 -18.37 0.59
CA ALA A 94 9.61 -17.62 1.43
C ALA A 94 9.14 -16.18 1.66
N TYR A 95 9.71 -15.61 2.69
CA TYR A 95 9.62 -14.20 3.05
C TYR A 95 11.02 -13.57 2.92
N GLN A 96 11.13 -12.27 2.94
CA GLN A 96 12.34 -11.50 2.64
C GLN A 96 13.44 -11.67 3.71
N THR A 97 13.95 -12.87 3.86
CA THR A 97 14.97 -13.21 4.85
C THR A 97 16.11 -14.04 4.27
N ASN A 98 17.25 -14.03 4.95
CA ASN A 98 18.44 -14.80 4.57
C ASN A 98 18.34 -16.23 5.10
N CYS A 99 18.36 -17.20 4.21
CA CYS A 99 18.58 -18.59 4.57
C CYS A 99 19.26 -19.33 3.41
N VAL A 100 20.55 -19.63 3.59
CA VAL A 100 21.33 -20.42 2.62
C VAL A 100 21.90 -21.62 3.33
N THR A 101 21.59 -22.81 2.82
CA THR A 101 22.15 -24.08 3.32
C THR A 101 23.29 -24.56 2.42
N ASP A 102 24.24 -25.33 2.97
CA ASP A 102 25.27 -26.00 2.16
C ASP A 102 24.74 -27.37 1.69
N GLY A 103 23.92 -27.33 0.65
CA GLY A 103 23.12 -28.48 0.24
C GLY A 103 21.98 -28.78 1.21
N ALA A 104 21.71 -30.05 1.43
CA ALA A 104 20.64 -30.51 2.31
C ALA A 104 21.15 -30.70 3.75
N GLU A 105 20.60 -29.95 4.70
CA GLU A 105 21.00 -29.96 6.12
C GLU A 105 19.87 -30.50 6.99
N GLU A 106 20.20 -31.34 8.00
CA GLU A 106 19.24 -31.95 8.90
C GLU A 106 18.98 -31.10 10.14
N TYR A 107 17.69 -30.91 10.47
CA TYR A 107 17.22 -30.17 11.64
C TYR A 107 16.03 -30.88 12.31
N PRO A 108 15.92 -30.82 13.65
CA PRO A 108 14.68 -31.17 14.31
C PRO A 108 13.62 -30.07 14.04
N LEU A 109 12.41 -30.49 13.71
CA LEU A 109 11.23 -29.65 13.54
C LEU A 109 10.33 -29.82 14.77
N VAL A 110 9.82 -28.70 15.30
CA VAL A 110 8.86 -28.66 16.39
C VAL A 110 7.66 -27.77 16.02
N TYR A 111 6.48 -28.07 16.56
CA TYR A 111 5.30 -27.23 16.40
C TYR A 111 5.08 -26.39 17.66
N VAL A 112 4.88 -25.08 17.50
CA VAL A 112 4.80 -24.09 18.58
C VAL A 112 3.54 -23.22 18.43
N GLY A 113 2.40 -23.85 18.20
CA GLY A 113 1.11 -23.14 18.16
C GLY A 113 1.14 -21.89 17.29
N LYS A 114 0.84 -20.73 17.89
CA LYS A 114 0.88 -19.41 17.24
C LYS A 114 2.24 -18.70 17.33
N GLY A 115 3.22 -19.31 18.00
CA GLY A 115 4.55 -18.72 18.22
C GLY A 115 4.56 -17.57 19.22
N THR A 116 3.59 -17.51 20.14
CA THR A 116 3.52 -16.50 21.20
C THR A 116 4.47 -16.80 22.38
N GLU A 117 4.67 -15.84 23.30
CA GLU A 117 5.48 -16.02 24.53
C GLU A 117 5.10 -17.31 25.29
N LEU A 118 3.81 -17.60 25.42
CA LEU A 118 3.30 -18.75 26.15
C LEU A 118 3.53 -20.07 25.42
N ASP A 119 3.48 -20.07 24.09
CA ASP A 119 3.69 -21.28 23.29
C ASP A 119 5.13 -21.80 23.38
N TYR A 120 6.10 -20.92 23.66
CA TYR A 120 7.51 -21.30 23.86
C TYR A 120 7.87 -21.74 25.28
N LYS A 121 6.97 -21.61 26.28
CA LYS A 121 7.29 -21.72 27.70
C LYS A 121 8.07 -23.00 28.11
N ASP A 122 7.69 -24.12 27.50
CA ASP A 122 8.26 -25.44 27.86
C ASP A 122 8.92 -26.13 26.62
N ILE A 123 9.19 -25.38 25.55
CA ILE A 123 9.74 -25.92 24.30
C ILE A 123 11.11 -25.29 24.04
N ASP A 124 12.17 -26.11 24.03
CA ASP A 124 13.48 -25.68 23.55
C ASP A 124 13.51 -25.71 22.01
N VAL A 125 13.72 -24.55 21.41
CA VAL A 125 13.74 -24.37 19.93
C VAL A 125 15.12 -24.04 19.39
N LYS A 126 16.14 -24.02 20.24
CA LYS A 126 17.48 -23.62 19.81
C LYS A 126 18.02 -24.52 18.70
N ASN A 127 18.39 -23.90 17.58
CA ASN A 127 18.86 -24.58 16.36
C ASN A 127 17.84 -25.56 15.75
N LYS A 128 16.53 -25.38 16.00
CA LYS A 128 15.46 -26.17 15.40
C LYS A 128 14.65 -25.35 14.39
N LEU A 129 13.96 -26.02 13.49
CA LEU A 129 12.90 -25.42 12.69
C LEU A 129 11.62 -25.36 13.52
N VAL A 130 10.92 -24.26 13.42
CA VAL A 130 9.70 -24.00 14.20
C VAL A 130 8.52 -23.85 13.24
N LEU A 131 7.52 -24.74 13.38
CA LEU A 131 6.25 -24.66 12.65
C LEU A 131 5.25 -23.88 13.49
N VAL A 132 4.60 -22.85 12.89
CA VAL A 132 3.59 -22.02 13.56
C VAL A 132 2.36 -21.82 12.71
N ASP A 133 1.21 -21.60 13.34
CA ASP A 133 -0.03 -21.18 12.69
C ASP A 133 -0.11 -19.65 12.74
N ILE A 134 -0.34 -19.03 11.60
CA ILE A 134 -0.62 -17.60 11.49
C ILE A 134 -2.02 -17.37 10.92
N ASN A 135 -2.65 -16.24 11.27
CA ASN A 135 -3.95 -15.83 10.77
C ASN A 135 -3.92 -14.33 10.45
N GLN A 136 -3.65 -13.99 9.21
CA GLN A 136 -3.54 -12.61 8.75
C GLN A 136 -4.90 -11.90 8.66
N ARG A 137 -6.01 -12.65 8.65
CA ARG A 137 -7.35 -12.05 8.66
C ARG A 137 -7.74 -11.48 10.03
N ASP A 138 -7.56 -12.28 11.11
CA ASP A 138 -8.10 -11.96 12.43
C ASP A 138 -7.02 -11.50 13.41
N GLU A 139 -5.74 -11.76 13.13
CA GLU A 139 -4.60 -11.44 13.98
C GLU A 139 -3.65 -10.49 13.24
N TRP A 140 -2.38 -10.72 13.21
CA TRP A 140 -1.45 -9.83 12.55
C TRP A 140 -0.51 -10.57 11.61
N TRP A 141 0.40 -9.79 11.00
CA TRP A 141 1.40 -10.29 10.07
C TRP A 141 2.35 -11.31 10.70
N ILE A 142 3.06 -12.01 9.86
CA ILE A 142 4.06 -13.02 10.24
C ILE A 142 5.26 -12.46 11.02
N ASN A 143 5.52 -11.18 11.00
CA ASN A 143 6.70 -10.53 11.58
C ASN A 143 6.87 -10.79 13.09
N PHE A 144 5.81 -10.73 13.90
CA PHE A 144 5.89 -11.00 15.34
C PHE A 144 6.37 -12.43 15.66
N PRO A 145 5.74 -13.51 15.18
CA PRO A 145 6.22 -14.86 15.44
C PRO A 145 7.59 -15.16 14.85
N VAL A 146 7.96 -14.55 13.72
CA VAL A 146 9.30 -14.69 13.12
C VAL A 146 10.38 -14.16 14.05
N TYR A 147 10.22 -12.93 14.54
CA TYR A 147 11.21 -12.33 15.42
C TYR A 147 11.24 -13.01 16.79
N GLN A 148 10.08 -13.44 17.31
CA GLN A 148 9.99 -14.24 18.53
C GLN A 148 10.79 -15.53 18.40
N ALA A 149 10.63 -16.28 17.32
CA ALA A 149 11.38 -17.51 17.06
C ALA A 149 12.89 -17.24 16.97
N HIS A 150 13.29 -16.18 16.28
CA HIS A 150 14.69 -15.76 16.17
C HIS A 150 15.30 -15.47 17.55
N LEU A 151 14.63 -14.69 18.40
CA LEU A 151 15.10 -14.39 19.76
C LEU A 151 15.18 -15.63 20.65
N LYS A 152 14.34 -16.64 20.43
CA LYS A 152 14.43 -17.94 21.11
C LYS A 152 15.54 -18.85 20.55
N GLY A 153 16.23 -18.43 19.49
CA GLY A 153 17.35 -19.13 18.87
C GLY A 153 16.94 -20.22 17.89
N ALA A 154 15.75 -20.17 17.34
CA ALA A 154 15.31 -21.04 16.25
C ALA A 154 16.21 -20.86 15.01
N LYS A 155 16.40 -21.93 14.24
CA LYS A 155 17.12 -21.87 12.97
C LYS A 155 16.32 -21.15 11.88
N ALA A 156 15.04 -21.45 11.80
CA ALA A 156 14.08 -20.77 10.92
C ALA A 156 12.65 -21.02 11.43
N LEU A 157 11.75 -20.11 11.08
CA LEU A 157 10.32 -20.29 11.27
C LEU A 157 9.69 -20.76 9.95
N ILE A 158 8.71 -21.64 10.04
CA ILE A 158 7.87 -22.10 8.93
C ILE A 158 6.43 -21.78 9.32
N ALA A 159 5.81 -20.86 8.59
CA ALA A 159 4.45 -20.39 8.87
C ALA A 159 3.43 -21.09 7.99
N VAL A 160 2.33 -21.54 8.58
CA VAL A 160 1.16 -21.98 7.85
C VAL A 160 0.03 -20.98 8.01
N GLN A 161 -0.45 -20.46 6.89
CA GLN A 161 -1.56 -19.50 6.86
C GLN A 161 -2.89 -20.21 7.12
N GLN A 162 -3.55 -19.88 8.24
CA GLN A 162 -4.85 -20.47 8.60
C GLN A 162 -6.04 -19.62 8.13
N GLY A 163 -5.85 -18.31 7.95
CA GLY A 163 -6.85 -17.37 7.47
C GLY A 163 -6.23 -16.15 6.78
N GLY A 164 -6.91 -15.59 5.80
CA GLY A 164 -6.36 -14.57 4.88
C GLY A 164 -5.50 -15.22 3.79
N TYR A 165 -5.04 -14.52 2.85
CA TYR A 165 -4.29 -14.88 1.64
C TYR A 165 -4.11 -16.39 1.32
N GLY A 166 -4.35 -16.78 0.07
CA GLY A 166 -4.19 -18.16 -0.37
C GLY A 166 -5.31 -19.11 0.09
N GLU A 167 -6.47 -18.61 0.46
CA GLU A 167 -7.60 -19.46 0.90
C GLU A 167 -8.23 -20.27 -0.23
N ILE A 168 -7.86 -20.02 -1.48
CA ILE A 168 -8.40 -20.72 -2.65
C ILE A 168 -8.13 -22.22 -2.58
N ASP A 169 -7.00 -22.65 -2.05
CA ASP A 169 -6.59 -24.06 -2.03
C ASP A 169 -5.80 -24.40 -0.75
N GLU A 170 -5.88 -25.68 -0.33
CA GLU A 170 -5.09 -26.18 0.80
C GLU A 170 -3.60 -26.32 0.48
N ASP A 171 -3.21 -26.33 -0.79
CA ASP A 171 -1.83 -26.36 -1.26
C ASP A 171 -1.22 -24.97 -1.46
N ALA A 172 -2.00 -23.88 -1.18
CA ALA A 172 -1.51 -22.52 -1.31
C ALA A 172 -0.35 -22.22 -0.34
N LEU A 173 0.68 -21.60 -0.90
CA LEU A 173 1.76 -20.96 -0.18
C LEU A 173 1.43 -19.48 -0.03
N ASN A 174 2.08 -18.82 0.91
CA ASN A 174 1.92 -17.38 1.14
C ASN A 174 3.26 -16.67 0.93
N ALA A 175 3.20 -15.46 0.42
CA ALA A 175 4.27 -14.47 0.50
C ALA A 175 3.69 -13.19 1.09
N GLN A 176 4.51 -12.46 1.84
CA GLN A 176 4.18 -11.21 2.48
C GLN A 176 5.47 -10.49 2.89
N ASP A 177 5.43 -9.19 2.94
CA ASP A 177 6.50 -8.37 3.51
C ASP A 177 6.72 -8.67 5.00
N ILE A 178 7.98 -8.56 5.42
CA ILE A 178 8.37 -8.68 6.82
C ILE A 178 9.13 -7.43 7.26
N ALA A 179 8.54 -6.66 8.14
CA ALA A 179 9.17 -5.53 8.80
C ALA A 179 10.17 -5.98 9.88
N GLY A 180 11.12 -6.81 9.53
CA GLY A 180 12.03 -7.41 10.50
C GLY A 180 13.44 -7.64 9.97
N PRO A 181 14.37 -8.12 10.82
CA PRO A 181 15.75 -8.32 10.44
C PRO A 181 15.88 -9.45 9.41
N ALA A 182 16.71 -9.21 8.39
CA ALA A 182 16.94 -10.17 7.32
C ALA A 182 17.55 -11.51 7.80
N ASP A 183 18.15 -11.57 8.98
CA ASP A 183 18.75 -12.76 9.58
C ASP A 183 17.81 -13.56 10.52
N ALA A 184 16.51 -13.25 10.48
CA ALA A 184 15.45 -14.04 11.10
C ALA A 184 14.74 -14.92 10.05
N PRO A 185 15.28 -16.10 9.65
CA PRO A 185 14.79 -16.84 8.50
C PRO A 185 13.34 -17.31 8.65
N ALA A 186 12.56 -17.12 7.58
CA ALA A 186 11.15 -17.48 7.54
C ALA A 186 10.71 -18.04 6.19
N PHE A 187 9.83 -19.04 6.25
CA PHE A 187 9.25 -19.71 5.08
C PHE A 187 7.75 -19.90 5.27
N SER A 188 7.01 -19.99 4.18
CA SER A 188 5.61 -20.43 4.19
C SER A 188 5.48 -21.89 3.78
N ILE A 189 4.45 -22.56 4.29
CA ILE A 189 4.09 -23.94 3.97
C ILE A 189 2.57 -24.03 3.74
N SER A 190 2.17 -24.94 2.84
CA SER A 190 0.75 -25.20 2.59
C SER A 190 0.02 -25.76 3.82
N ARG A 191 -1.28 -25.48 3.93
CA ARG A 191 -2.14 -26.07 5.00
C ARG A 191 -2.10 -27.58 4.96
N ARG A 192 -2.14 -28.21 3.79
CA ARG A 192 -2.10 -29.65 3.59
C ARG A 192 -0.80 -30.25 4.12
N ASP A 193 0.35 -29.72 3.74
CA ASP A 193 1.64 -30.23 4.19
C ASP A 193 1.91 -29.95 5.67
N ALA A 194 1.48 -28.79 6.16
CA ALA A 194 1.57 -28.47 7.58
C ALA A 194 0.74 -29.42 8.45
N GLN A 195 -0.50 -29.73 8.00
CA GLN A 195 -1.36 -30.68 8.71
C GLN A 195 -0.69 -32.07 8.75
N TRP A 196 -0.15 -32.54 7.64
CA TRP A 196 0.56 -33.80 7.58
C TRP A 196 1.79 -33.81 8.53
N LEU A 197 2.58 -32.71 8.57
CA LEU A 197 3.72 -32.60 9.50
C LEU A 197 3.27 -32.64 10.96
N LYS A 198 2.18 -31.96 11.31
CA LYS A 198 1.61 -32.00 12.67
C LYS A 198 1.19 -33.42 13.07
N GLU A 199 0.58 -34.18 12.18
CA GLU A 199 0.26 -35.59 12.41
C GLU A 199 1.50 -36.46 12.65
N GLN A 200 2.59 -36.20 11.87
CA GLN A 200 3.86 -36.91 12.10
C GLN A 200 4.47 -36.55 13.47
N LEU A 201 4.41 -35.27 13.87
CA LEU A 201 4.89 -34.80 15.17
C LEU A 201 4.10 -35.39 16.35
N ASP A 202 2.78 -35.52 16.23
CA ASP A 202 1.94 -36.12 17.27
C ASP A 202 2.22 -37.60 17.46
N ASN A 203 2.68 -38.30 16.44
CA ASN A 203 3.09 -39.70 16.50
C ASN A 203 4.47 -39.90 17.17
N GLN A 204 5.26 -38.81 17.40
CA GLN A 204 6.57 -38.86 18.04
C GLN A 204 6.43 -38.63 19.55
N GLN A 205 7.03 -39.49 20.37
CA GLN A 205 7.07 -39.28 21.84
C GLN A 205 7.79 -38.00 22.27
N SER A 206 8.83 -37.61 21.53
CA SER A 206 9.59 -36.38 21.75
C SER A 206 8.90 -35.12 21.23
N ARG A 207 7.85 -35.26 20.44
CA ARG A 207 7.23 -34.16 19.66
C ARG A 207 8.24 -33.41 18.76
N GLU A 208 9.29 -34.08 18.34
CA GLU A 208 10.32 -33.60 17.41
C GLU A 208 10.36 -34.53 16.21
N LEU A 209 10.40 -33.93 15.00
CA LEU A 209 10.52 -34.64 13.74
C LEU A 209 11.82 -34.22 13.05
N TRP A 210 12.71 -35.16 12.76
CA TRP A 210 13.90 -34.86 11.98
C TRP A 210 13.55 -34.66 10.51
N VAL A 211 13.90 -33.50 9.97
CA VAL A 211 13.67 -33.10 8.58
C VAL A 211 14.96 -32.58 7.97
N THR A 212 15.03 -32.60 6.65
CA THR A 212 16.17 -32.03 5.93
C THR A 212 15.70 -30.79 5.18
N LEU A 213 16.33 -29.64 5.41
CA LEU A 213 16.08 -28.37 4.73
C LEU A 213 17.15 -28.12 3.68
N GLU A 214 16.73 -27.75 2.47
CA GLU A 214 17.58 -27.17 1.44
C GLU A 214 16.99 -25.82 1.02
N ALA A 215 17.75 -24.72 1.22
CA ALA A 215 17.25 -23.36 0.98
C ALA A 215 18.33 -22.46 0.35
N ASP A 216 17.89 -21.56 -0.51
CA ASP A 216 18.67 -20.45 -1.06
C ASP A 216 17.77 -19.22 -1.18
N SER A 217 17.71 -18.42 -0.11
CA SER A 217 17.04 -17.14 0.00
C SER A 217 18.06 -16.10 0.45
N ARG A 218 18.21 -15.01 -0.27
CA ARG A 218 19.25 -13.99 -0.06
C ARG A 218 18.68 -12.59 -0.09
N VAL A 219 18.90 -11.85 0.96
CA VAL A 219 18.66 -10.41 1.04
C VAL A 219 19.95 -9.67 0.72
N MET A 220 19.86 -8.64 -0.10
CA MET A 220 20.99 -7.86 -0.63
C MET A 220 20.79 -6.39 -0.25
N PRO A 221 21.36 -5.92 0.88
CA PRO A 221 21.22 -4.53 1.30
C PRO A 221 21.79 -3.56 0.26
N GLU A 222 21.17 -2.39 0.13
CA GLU A 222 21.60 -1.31 -0.76
C GLU A 222 21.84 -1.74 -2.22
N CYS A 223 20.96 -2.60 -2.72
CA CYS A 223 20.98 -3.12 -4.07
C CYS A 223 20.53 -2.06 -5.08
N LYS A 224 20.99 -2.19 -6.34
CA LYS A 224 20.52 -1.35 -7.46
C LYS A 224 19.43 -2.05 -8.23
N THR A 225 18.33 -1.33 -8.45
CA THR A 225 17.28 -1.70 -9.40
C THR A 225 16.89 -0.49 -10.24
N TYR A 226 15.92 -0.64 -11.13
CA TYR A 226 15.63 0.38 -12.14
C TYR A 226 14.13 0.50 -12.39
N ASN A 227 13.59 1.70 -12.27
CA ASN A 227 12.31 2.01 -12.90
C ASN A 227 12.53 2.22 -14.40
N ILE A 228 11.58 1.77 -15.23
CA ILE A 228 11.69 1.86 -16.68
C ILE A 228 10.71 2.92 -17.17
N THR A 229 11.21 3.98 -17.76
CA THR A 229 10.38 5.09 -18.25
C THR A 229 10.46 5.27 -19.75
N GLY A 230 9.36 5.72 -20.33
CA GLY A 230 9.26 6.11 -21.73
C GLY A 230 8.15 7.15 -21.90
N GLN A 231 8.07 7.85 -23.04
CA GLN A 231 7.10 8.91 -23.18
C GLN A 231 6.46 8.99 -24.58
N ILE A 232 5.22 9.44 -24.59
CA ILE A 232 4.54 10.01 -25.76
C ILE A 232 4.67 11.53 -25.62
N GLN A 233 5.51 12.15 -26.45
CA GLN A 233 5.79 13.56 -26.34
C GLN A 233 4.59 14.42 -26.72
N GLY A 234 4.14 15.28 -25.79
CA GLY A 234 3.10 16.26 -26.00
C GLY A 234 3.61 17.56 -26.63
N LYS A 235 2.68 18.48 -26.93
CA LYS A 235 2.99 19.85 -27.33
C LYS A 235 3.68 20.60 -26.20
N HIS A 236 3.20 20.43 -24.98
CA HIS A 236 3.73 21.02 -23.74
C HIS A 236 4.61 19.98 -23.03
N LYS A 237 5.94 20.17 -23.14
CA LYS A 237 6.92 19.19 -22.65
C LYS A 237 7.06 19.17 -21.12
N ASP A 238 6.76 20.29 -20.48
CA ASP A 238 6.95 20.50 -19.04
C ASP A 238 5.65 20.26 -18.24
N ARG A 239 4.60 19.77 -18.89
CA ARG A 239 3.37 19.38 -18.26
C ARG A 239 3.12 17.91 -18.53
N LEU A 240 3.07 17.11 -17.48
CA LEU A 240 3.23 15.67 -17.55
C LEU A 240 1.98 14.95 -16.97
N ILE A 241 1.62 13.84 -17.60
CA ILE A 241 0.69 12.83 -17.07
C ILE A 241 1.49 11.56 -16.94
N VAL A 242 1.48 10.92 -15.77
CA VAL A 242 2.17 9.66 -15.53
C VAL A 242 1.16 8.52 -15.55
N LEU A 243 1.54 7.42 -16.18
CA LEU A 243 0.90 6.11 -16.02
C LEU A 243 1.92 5.22 -15.32
N SER A 244 1.55 4.60 -14.23
CA SER A 244 2.43 3.77 -13.41
C SER A 244 1.81 2.41 -13.10
N ALA A 245 2.66 1.39 -12.95
CA ALA A 245 2.34 0.04 -12.50
C ALA A 245 3.65 -0.65 -12.14
N HIS A 246 3.64 -1.61 -11.22
CA HIS A 246 4.87 -2.28 -10.83
C HIS A 246 5.11 -3.59 -11.59
N TYR A 247 6.39 -3.96 -11.77
CA TYR A 247 6.76 -5.14 -12.54
C TYR A 247 7.54 -6.20 -11.74
N ASP A 248 7.84 -5.92 -10.48
CA ASP A 248 8.23 -6.97 -9.53
C ASP A 248 7.01 -7.78 -9.08
N SER A 249 7.19 -8.92 -8.46
CA SER A 249 6.09 -9.75 -8.01
C SER A 249 6.51 -10.80 -7.00
N TYR A 250 5.59 -11.17 -6.13
CA TYR A 250 5.57 -12.46 -5.49
C TYR A 250 4.99 -13.51 -6.44
N PHE A 251 5.53 -14.71 -6.39
CA PHE A 251 5.20 -15.80 -7.31
C PHE A 251 5.28 -15.38 -8.79
N ASP A 252 4.32 -15.80 -9.62
CA ASP A 252 4.26 -15.39 -11.03
C ASP A 252 3.63 -14.02 -11.23
N GLY A 253 2.74 -13.59 -10.30
CA GLY A 253 2.13 -12.28 -10.27
C GLY A 253 1.41 -11.93 -11.56
N PHE A 254 0.50 -12.79 -12.03
CA PHE A 254 -0.22 -12.52 -13.27
C PHE A 254 -1.17 -11.34 -13.12
N GLN A 255 -1.98 -11.35 -12.05
CA GLN A 255 -2.86 -10.23 -11.73
C GLN A 255 -2.06 -9.12 -11.05
N ASP A 256 -1.18 -9.48 -10.12
CA ASP A 256 -0.38 -8.61 -9.28
C ASP A 256 1.11 -8.64 -9.66
N ASP A 257 1.64 -7.83 -10.61
CA ASP A 257 0.90 -6.76 -11.29
C ASP A 257 1.18 -6.77 -12.81
N ASN A 258 1.42 -8.00 -13.38
CA ASN A 258 1.73 -8.14 -14.81
C ASN A 258 0.63 -7.54 -15.69
N THR A 259 -0.66 -7.73 -15.30
CA THR A 259 -1.78 -7.24 -16.10
C THR A 259 -1.87 -5.72 -16.11
N ALA A 260 -1.50 -5.03 -15.03
CA ALA A 260 -1.49 -3.58 -14.99
C ALA A 260 -0.35 -2.99 -15.84
N VAL A 261 0.86 -3.53 -15.71
CA VAL A 261 1.97 -3.13 -16.60
C VAL A 261 1.57 -3.31 -18.06
N ALA A 262 1.00 -4.46 -18.41
CA ALA A 262 0.60 -4.76 -19.77
C ALA A 262 -0.56 -3.87 -20.25
N MET A 263 -1.52 -3.51 -19.39
CA MET A 263 -2.59 -2.55 -19.69
C MET A 263 -2.01 -1.17 -19.99
N MET A 264 -1.10 -0.69 -19.16
CA MET A 264 -0.40 0.58 -19.34
C MET A 264 0.29 0.65 -20.73
N PHE A 265 1.00 -0.39 -21.13
CA PHE A 265 1.63 -0.50 -22.44
C PHE A 265 0.60 -0.60 -23.59
N GLY A 266 -0.47 -1.35 -23.38
CA GLY A 266 -1.57 -1.48 -24.35
C GLY A 266 -2.26 -0.14 -24.64
N ILE A 267 -2.50 0.65 -23.61
CA ILE A 267 -3.05 2.02 -23.73
C ILE A 267 -2.05 2.93 -24.46
N ALA A 268 -0.78 2.91 -24.08
CA ALA A 268 0.27 3.70 -24.74
C ALA A 268 0.38 3.36 -26.24
N LYS A 269 0.40 2.06 -26.54
CA LYS A 269 0.40 1.56 -27.94
C LYS A 269 -0.82 2.07 -28.72
N ALA A 270 -2.02 1.99 -28.12
CA ALA A 270 -3.25 2.45 -28.76
C ALA A 270 -3.22 3.96 -29.08
N LEU A 271 -2.68 4.77 -28.16
CA LEU A 271 -2.50 6.22 -28.38
C LEU A 271 -1.55 6.49 -29.55
N ILE A 272 -0.44 5.77 -29.64
CA ILE A 272 0.55 5.90 -30.72
C ILE A 272 -0.04 5.44 -32.06
N ASP A 273 -0.67 4.27 -32.13
CA ASP A 273 -1.26 3.70 -33.34
C ASP A 273 -2.42 4.55 -33.85
N ALA A 274 -3.21 5.14 -32.96
CA ALA A 274 -4.27 6.11 -33.26
C ALA A 274 -3.71 7.46 -33.72
N ARG A 275 -2.37 7.67 -33.64
CA ARG A 275 -1.67 8.91 -33.95
C ARG A 275 -2.22 10.11 -33.17
N ILE A 276 -2.49 9.90 -31.90
CA ILE A 276 -2.85 10.99 -30.99
C ILE A 276 -1.64 11.88 -30.78
N GLN A 277 -1.83 13.18 -30.92
CA GLN A 277 -0.85 14.19 -30.54
C GLN A 277 -1.33 14.83 -29.24
N PRO A 278 -0.87 14.35 -28.07
CA PRO A 278 -1.37 14.88 -26.81
C PRO A 278 -0.94 16.36 -26.62
N ASP A 279 -1.72 17.10 -25.87
CA ASP A 279 -1.34 18.45 -25.43
C ASP A 279 -0.19 18.38 -24.40
N ASN A 280 -0.23 17.40 -23.51
CA ASN A 280 0.76 17.20 -22.46
C ASN A 280 1.58 15.93 -22.70
N THR A 281 2.82 15.88 -22.22
CA THR A 281 3.64 14.67 -22.36
C THR A 281 3.08 13.58 -21.44
N ILE A 282 2.84 12.38 -21.99
CA ILE A 282 2.40 11.21 -21.26
C ILE A 282 3.63 10.35 -20.99
N LEU A 283 3.96 10.16 -19.71
CA LEU A 283 5.02 9.28 -19.22
C LEU A 283 4.45 7.91 -18.91
N ILE A 284 5.16 6.87 -19.30
CA ILE A 284 4.88 5.48 -18.99
C ILE A 284 5.98 5.04 -18.04
N CYS A 285 5.67 4.61 -16.84
CA CYS A 285 6.63 4.26 -15.82
C CYS A 285 6.33 2.87 -15.23
N ALA A 286 7.12 1.87 -15.61
CA ALA A 286 7.09 0.58 -14.96
C ALA A 286 7.99 0.64 -13.71
N MET A 287 7.38 0.49 -12.54
CA MET A 287 8.02 0.62 -11.24
C MET A 287 8.64 -0.71 -10.81
N ALA A 288 9.79 -0.65 -10.17
CA ALA A 288 10.45 -1.77 -9.50
C ALA A 288 10.19 -1.70 -7.99
N ALA A 289 10.36 -2.81 -7.28
CA ALA A 289 10.37 -2.84 -5.83
C ALA A 289 9.11 -2.22 -5.17
N GLU A 290 7.95 -2.54 -5.71
CA GLU A 290 6.68 -2.21 -5.07
C GLU A 290 6.41 -3.16 -3.90
N GLU A 291 6.51 -4.45 -4.13
CA GLU A 291 6.19 -5.52 -3.18
C GLU A 291 7.06 -5.48 -1.90
N TRP A 292 8.31 -5.07 -2.04
CA TRP A 292 9.24 -4.93 -0.94
C TRP A 292 10.56 -4.29 -1.39
N GLY A 293 11.18 -3.49 -0.51
CA GLY A 293 12.46 -2.85 -0.84
C GLY A 293 13.25 -2.27 0.34
N VAL A 294 12.84 -2.51 1.59
CA VAL A 294 13.55 -2.00 2.79
C VAL A 294 13.54 -3.00 3.93
N ILE A 295 14.73 -3.43 4.40
CA ILE A 295 14.89 -4.26 5.59
C ILE A 295 14.54 -3.47 6.86
N ASP A 296 13.96 -4.13 7.86
CA ASP A 296 13.66 -3.55 9.18
C ASP A 296 12.82 -2.25 9.13
N SER A 297 11.89 -2.15 8.21
CA SER A 297 10.95 -1.04 8.08
C SER A 297 9.52 -1.58 8.03
N ASP A 298 8.59 -0.84 8.60
CA ASP A 298 7.15 -1.06 8.47
C ASP A 298 6.57 -0.31 7.24
N PHE A 299 7.44 0.29 6.43
CA PHE A 299 7.11 1.08 5.25
C PHE A 299 7.97 0.59 4.08
N ASP A 300 7.98 -0.72 3.88
CA ASP A 300 8.95 -1.42 3.04
C ASP A 300 8.44 -1.76 1.63
N TRP A 301 7.17 -1.50 1.35
CA TRP A 301 6.60 -1.60 -0.01
C TRP A 301 6.56 -0.24 -0.72
N SER A 302 6.15 -0.19 -2.00
CA SER A 302 6.13 1.01 -2.88
C SER A 302 7.44 1.79 -2.87
N THR A 303 8.57 1.10 -2.64
CA THR A 303 9.88 1.75 -2.51
C THR A 303 10.38 2.28 -3.85
N GLY A 304 10.05 1.62 -4.95
CA GLY A 304 10.39 2.08 -6.30
C GLY A 304 9.75 3.39 -6.68
N ALA A 305 8.46 3.55 -6.41
CA ALA A 305 7.75 4.81 -6.65
C ALA A 305 8.25 5.93 -5.74
N TYR A 306 8.52 5.62 -4.46
CA TYR A 306 9.12 6.60 -3.56
C TYR A 306 10.48 7.09 -4.09
N GLU A 307 11.39 6.19 -4.45
CA GLU A 307 12.70 6.55 -5.00
C GLU A 307 12.58 7.29 -6.34
N GLN A 308 11.57 6.98 -7.17
CA GLN A 308 11.34 7.66 -8.43
C GLN A 308 11.15 9.16 -8.24
N VAL A 309 10.28 9.56 -7.32
CA VAL A 309 9.88 10.97 -7.16
C VAL A 309 10.66 11.72 -6.09
N PHE A 310 11.32 11.02 -5.15
CA PHE A 310 12.13 11.70 -4.12
C PHE A 310 13.63 11.71 -4.43
N THR A 311 14.10 10.82 -5.31
CA THR A 311 15.54 10.62 -5.59
C THR A 311 15.87 10.73 -7.08
N ALA A 312 15.23 9.93 -7.95
CA ALA A 312 15.56 9.88 -9.38
C ALA A 312 15.02 11.10 -10.14
N HIS A 313 13.75 11.46 -9.93
CA HIS A 313 13.05 12.54 -10.64
C HIS A 313 12.30 13.52 -9.72
N PRO A 314 12.96 14.15 -8.74
CA PRO A 314 12.29 15.13 -7.88
C PRO A 314 11.74 16.34 -8.64
N GLU A 315 12.21 16.59 -9.87
CA GLU A 315 11.70 17.65 -10.76
C GLU A 315 10.33 17.34 -11.38
N TRP A 316 9.78 16.15 -11.19
CA TRP A 316 8.40 15.83 -11.59
C TRP A 316 7.38 16.58 -10.72
N VAL A 317 7.72 16.82 -9.46
CA VAL A 317 6.89 17.62 -8.56
C VAL A 317 6.68 19.03 -9.11
N GLY A 318 5.42 19.43 -9.25
CA GLY A 318 5.03 20.70 -9.86
C GLY A 318 4.95 20.70 -11.40
N LYS A 319 5.25 19.55 -12.05
CA LYS A 319 5.06 19.35 -13.50
C LYS A 319 4.06 18.26 -13.81
N VAL A 320 4.02 17.19 -13.01
CA VAL A 320 3.04 16.11 -13.15
C VAL A 320 1.71 16.60 -12.61
N ILE A 321 0.69 16.58 -13.47
CA ILE A 321 -0.66 17.01 -13.15
C ILE A 321 -1.56 15.87 -12.69
N ALA A 322 -1.22 14.64 -13.07
CA ALA A 322 -1.89 13.43 -12.64
C ALA A 322 -0.94 12.24 -12.76
N ASP A 323 -1.00 11.36 -11.78
CA ASP A 323 -0.51 10.00 -11.86
C ASP A 323 -1.71 9.04 -11.86
N LEU A 324 -1.74 8.12 -12.81
CA LEU A 324 -2.70 7.04 -12.92
C LEU A 324 -1.94 5.73 -12.66
N ASN A 325 -2.02 5.28 -11.44
CA ASN A 325 -1.48 3.99 -11.05
C ASN A 325 -2.49 2.87 -11.38
N PHE A 326 -1.99 1.70 -11.71
CA PHE A 326 -2.82 0.56 -12.06
C PHE A 326 -2.43 -0.64 -11.20
N GLU A 327 -3.46 -1.38 -10.73
CA GLU A 327 -3.35 -2.57 -9.90
C GLU A 327 -4.40 -3.60 -10.31
N LEU A 328 -4.01 -4.82 -10.58
CA LEU A 328 -4.88 -5.97 -10.82
C LEU A 328 -6.09 -5.69 -11.75
N PRO A 329 -5.94 -5.07 -12.93
CA PRO A 329 -7.08 -4.60 -13.73
C PRO A 329 -7.79 -5.71 -14.53
N ALA A 330 -7.31 -6.95 -14.51
CA ALA A 330 -7.82 -8.02 -15.38
C ALA A 330 -8.85 -8.94 -14.71
N LEU A 331 -9.35 -8.55 -13.53
CA LEU A 331 -10.47 -9.19 -12.86
C LEU A 331 -11.38 -8.16 -12.18
N ALA A 332 -12.62 -8.56 -11.86
CA ALA A 332 -13.58 -7.66 -11.22
C ALA A 332 -13.38 -7.62 -9.70
N HIS A 333 -13.22 -6.42 -9.16
CA HIS A 333 -13.12 -6.15 -7.73
C HIS A 333 -14.45 -5.64 -7.15
N GLY A 334 -15.55 -6.36 -7.40
CA GLY A 334 -16.88 -6.01 -6.92
C GLY A 334 -17.91 -5.86 -8.03
N ALA A 335 -19.07 -5.29 -7.71
CA ALA A 335 -20.20 -5.18 -8.63
C ALA A 335 -20.04 -4.06 -9.67
N GLY A 336 -19.22 -3.04 -9.38
CA GLY A 336 -18.90 -1.91 -10.26
C GLY A 336 -17.42 -1.57 -10.17
N ALA A 337 -16.86 -1.00 -11.23
CA ALA A 337 -15.51 -0.48 -11.22
C ALA A 337 -15.41 0.77 -10.32
N ARG A 338 -14.31 0.94 -9.62
CA ARG A 338 -14.07 2.12 -8.79
C ARG A 338 -12.72 2.74 -9.12
N ILE A 339 -12.69 4.07 -9.17
CA ILE A 339 -11.46 4.84 -9.25
C ILE A 339 -11.20 5.40 -7.85
N ARG A 340 -10.12 4.98 -7.21
CA ARG A 340 -9.67 5.57 -5.96
C ARG A 340 -8.76 6.75 -6.25
N SER A 341 -9.03 7.90 -5.65
CA SER A 341 -8.23 9.10 -5.91
C SER A 341 -8.02 9.96 -4.66
N CYS A 342 -7.07 10.87 -4.73
CA CYS A 342 -7.04 11.98 -3.80
C CYS A 342 -8.35 12.78 -3.88
N TYR A 343 -8.75 13.41 -2.77
CA TYR A 343 -10.02 14.16 -2.69
C TYR A 343 -10.16 15.24 -3.76
N GLU A 344 -9.05 15.81 -4.17
CA GLU A 344 -9.01 16.94 -5.09
C GLU A 344 -9.41 16.58 -6.51
N TYR A 345 -9.17 15.34 -6.94
CA TYR A 345 -9.60 14.87 -8.25
C TYR A 345 -11.05 14.36 -8.27
N GLN A 346 -11.63 14.04 -7.13
CA GLN A 346 -12.93 13.38 -7.05
C GLN A 346 -14.03 14.09 -7.87
N PRO A 347 -14.25 15.42 -7.78
CA PRO A 347 -15.34 16.05 -8.56
C PRO A 347 -15.10 16.02 -10.08
N PHE A 348 -13.84 16.06 -10.53
CA PHE A 348 -13.51 15.91 -11.95
C PHE A 348 -13.78 14.50 -12.44
N LEU A 349 -13.42 13.49 -11.65
CA LEU A 349 -13.64 12.08 -12.00
C LEU A 349 -15.13 11.72 -11.99
N GLU A 350 -15.91 12.21 -11.03
CA GLU A 350 -17.36 12.04 -11.01
C GLU A 350 -18.02 12.61 -12.28
N GLN A 351 -17.65 13.83 -12.67
CA GLN A 351 -18.12 14.42 -13.93
C GLN A 351 -17.63 13.65 -15.17
N PHE A 352 -16.40 13.15 -15.16
CA PHE A 352 -15.89 12.32 -16.23
C PHE A 352 -16.69 11.04 -16.41
N LEU A 353 -17.07 10.36 -15.31
CA LEU A 353 -17.88 9.14 -15.35
C LEU A 353 -19.30 9.40 -15.89
N GLU A 354 -19.92 10.55 -15.55
CA GLU A 354 -21.20 10.96 -16.11
C GLU A 354 -21.16 11.19 -17.63
N ASP A 355 -20.01 11.65 -18.15
CA ASP A 355 -19.82 11.99 -19.56
C ASP A 355 -19.26 10.83 -20.42
N LEU A 356 -19.14 9.60 -19.84
CA LEU A 356 -18.61 8.44 -20.55
C LEU A 356 -19.52 7.99 -21.69
N PRO A 357 -18.95 7.58 -22.84
CA PRO A 357 -19.72 6.82 -23.82
C PRO A 357 -20.04 5.42 -23.27
N VAL A 358 -20.86 4.68 -24.00
CA VAL A 358 -21.12 3.28 -23.68
C VAL A 358 -19.83 2.47 -23.89
N LEU A 359 -19.33 1.89 -22.81
CA LEU A 359 -18.16 1.01 -22.81
C LEU A 359 -18.57 -0.48 -22.86
N THR A 360 -17.59 -1.34 -22.94
CA THR A 360 -17.76 -2.79 -22.81
C THR A 360 -18.48 -3.11 -21.50
N ARG A 361 -19.53 -3.94 -21.56
CA ARG A 361 -20.30 -4.30 -20.38
C ARG A 361 -19.59 -5.40 -19.59
N ALA A 362 -18.85 -5.00 -18.57
CA ALA A 362 -18.10 -5.89 -17.69
C ALA A 362 -18.68 -6.00 -16.28
N TYR A 363 -19.39 -4.97 -15.83
CA TYR A 363 -19.92 -4.84 -14.47
C TYR A 363 -21.44 -4.78 -14.43
N SER A 364 -22.03 -5.15 -13.29
CA SER A 364 -23.47 -5.07 -13.05
C SER A 364 -23.93 -3.69 -12.57
N GLU A 365 -23.02 -2.91 -11.99
CA GLU A 365 -23.23 -1.55 -11.50
C GLU A 365 -22.36 -0.55 -12.26
N ASP A 366 -22.71 0.72 -12.19
CA ASP A 366 -21.97 1.82 -12.79
C ASP A 366 -20.62 2.04 -12.08
N ALA A 367 -19.66 2.60 -12.81
CA ALA A 367 -18.39 2.99 -12.22
C ALA A 367 -18.56 4.16 -11.25
N SER A 368 -17.74 4.20 -10.21
CA SER A 368 -17.80 5.22 -9.15
C SER A 368 -16.41 5.69 -8.72
N VAL A 369 -16.35 6.78 -7.95
CA VAL A 369 -15.13 7.33 -7.38
C VAL A 369 -15.12 7.12 -5.87
N VAL A 370 -13.99 6.75 -5.31
CA VAL A 370 -13.75 6.62 -3.87
C VAL A 370 -12.52 7.42 -3.46
N SER A 371 -12.53 7.97 -2.26
CA SER A 371 -11.44 8.75 -1.67
C SER A 371 -11.39 8.48 -0.14
N PRO A 372 -10.25 8.63 0.48
CA PRO A 372 -8.94 9.05 -0.06
C PRO A 372 -8.21 7.93 -0.80
N ILE A 373 -7.03 8.26 -1.33
CA ILE A 373 -6.02 7.24 -1.61
C ILE A 373 -5.52 6.65 -0.29
N GLU A 374 -5.14 5.39 -0.31
CA GLU A 374 -4.62 4.66 0.84
C GLU A 374 -3.13 4.33 0.62
N THR A 375 -2.49 3.68 1.58
CA THR A 375 -1.05 3.36 1.50
C THR A 375 -0.74 2.11 0.65
N TRP A 376 -1.72 1.53 0.02
CA TRP A 376 -1.68 0.15 -0.50
C TRP A 376 -0.90 -0.04 -1.80
N SER A 377 -0.51 1.05 -2.49
CA SER A 377 0.22 0.99 -3.75
C SER A 377 1.04 2.26 -4.03
N ASP A 378 1.66 2.32 -5.19
CA ASP A 378 2.60 3.34 -5.65
C ASP A 378 2.01 4.76 -5.72
N ASP A 379 0.70 4.90 -5.92
CA ASP A 379 -0.01 6.18 -5.97
C ASP A 379 0.14 7.00 -4.68
N PHE A 380 0.27 6.34 -3.52
CA PHE A 380 0.49 7.02 -2.25
C PHE A 380 1.85 7.74 -2.20
N SER A 381 2.92 7.09 -2.68
CA SER A 381 4.26 7.69 -2.76
C SER A 381 4.27 8.91 -3.69
N MET A 382 3.55 8.83 -4.82
CA MET A 382 3.35 9.95 -5.75
C MET A 382 2.62 11.11 -5.09
N ALA A 383 1.48 10.84 -4.43
CA ALA A 383 0.65 11.87 -3.80
C ALA A 383 1.41 12.64 -2.72
N ILE A 384 2.08 11.94 -1.81
CA ILE A 384 2.82 12.59 -0.73
C ILE A 384 4.05 13.37 -1.23
N ALA A 385 4.55 13.07 -2.42
CA ALA A 385 5.55 13.90 -3.09
C ALA A 385 4.98 15.23 -3.60
N GLY A 386 3.66 15.31 -3.83
CA GLY A 386 2.96 16.47 -4.37
C GLY A 386 2.46 16.27 -5.81
N ILE A 387 2.29 15.04 -6.23
CA ILE A 387 1.75 14.63 -7.53
C ILE A 387 0.34 14.09 -7.30
N PRO A 388 -0.72 14.77 -7.79
CA PRO A 388 -2.08 14.27 -7.62
C PRO A 388 -2.26 12.91 -8.27
N SER A 389 -2.69 11.91 -7.49
CA SER A 389 -2.69 10.50 -7.90
C SER A 389 -4.05 9.84 -7.79
N MET A 390 -4.22 8.76 -8.55
CA MET A 390 -5.36 7.87 -8.53
C MET A 390 -4.96 6.46 -8.95
N VAL A 391 -5.73 5.46 -8.50
CA VAL A 391 -5.54 4.04 -8.83
C VAL A 391 -6.89 3.41 -9.16
N ASN A 392 -6.94 2.38 -10.00
CA ASN A 392 -8.13 1.54 -10.06
C ASN A 392 -8.27 0.78 -8.75
N ASP A 393 -9.39 0.95 -8.04
CA ASP A 393 -9.58 0.32 -6.73
C ASP A 393 -9.70 -1.20 -6.86
N PHE A 394 -8.73 -1.90 -6.30
CA PHE A 394 -8.58 -3.36 -6.36
C PHE A 394 -8.99 -4.07 -5.06
N THR A 395 -9.46 -3.34 -4.05
CA THR A 395 -9.70 -3.87 -2.70
C THR A 395 -11.05 -4.55 -2.50
N GLY A 396 -11.92 -4.51 -3.50
CA GLY A 396 -13.20 -5.20 -3.46
C GLY A 396 -13.11 -6.67 -3.87
N GLY A 397 -14.11 -7.46 -3.49
CA GLY A 397 -14.17 -8.88 -3.81
C GLY A 397 -13.33 -9.75 -2.89
N SER A 398 -13.11 -11.01 -3.28
CA SER A 398 -12.44 -12.02 -2.45
C SER A 398 -11.00 -12.32 -2.88
N PHE A 399 -10.51 -11.72 -3.97
CA PHE A 399 -9.20 -12.04 -4.53
C PHE A 399 -8.07 -11.87 -3.52
N MET A 400 -8.08 -10.78 -2.74
CA MET A 400 -7.07 -10.49 -1.71
C MET A 400 -6.97 -11.60 -0.65
N GLU A 401 -8.07 -12.31 -0.34
CA GLU A 401 -8.05 -13.41 0.63
C GLU A 401 -7.77 -14.76 -0.02
N THR A 402 -8.14 -14.93 -1.29
CA THR A 402 -8.16 -16.26 -1.93
C THR A 402 -6.92 -16.54 -2.77
N HIS A 403 -6.43 -15.59 -3.58
CA HIS A 403 -5.37 -15.80 -4.56
C HIS A 403 -4.13 -14.95 -4.33
N TYR A 404 -4.34 -13.71 -3.85
CA TYR A 404 -3.31 -12.69 -3.67
C TYR A 404 -2.11 -13.23 -2.88
N HIS A 405 -0.93 -12.90 -3.33
CA HIS A 405 0.33 -13.34 -2.76
C HIS A 405 0.46 -14.88 -2.58
N SER A 406 -0.07 -15.62 -3.55
CA SER A 406 0.07 -17.08 -3.61
C SER A 406 0.43 -17.53 -5.03
N GLN A 407 0.83 -18.81 -5.18
CA GLN A 407 1.09 -19.37 -6.50
C GLN A 407 -0.18 -19.57 -7.36
N PHE A 408 -1.35 -19.18 -6.83
CA PHE A 408 -2.63 -19.19 -7.54
C PHE A 408 -2.99 -17.81 -8.11
N ASP A 409 -2.08 -16.83 -8.01
CA ASP A 409 -2.16 -15.62 -8.81
C ASP A 409 -1.66 -15.92 -10.23
N ASP A 410 -2.55 -16.48 -11.02
CA ASP A 410 -2.35 -16.91 -12.41
C ASP A 410 -3.48 -16.41 -13.33
N ASP A 411 -3.54 -16.91 -14.57
CA ASP A 411 -4.52 -16.48 -15.56
C ASP A 411 -5.85 -17.30 -15.55
N GLU A 412 -6.09 -18.15 -14.54
CA GLU A 412 -7.35 -18.91 -14.45
C GLU A 412 -8.54 -17.96 -14.25
N TYR A 413 -8.34 -16.86 -13.53
CA TYR A 413 -9.37 -15.86 -13.22
C TYR A 413 -9.28 -14.60 -14.09
N TYR A 414 -8.53 -14.66 -15.18
CA TYR A 414 -8.49 -13.59 -16.16
C TYR A 414 -9.85 -13.36 -16.82
N ASP A 415 -10.38 -12.13 -16.71
CA ASP A 415 -11.62 -11.72 -17.36
C ASP A 415 -11.34 -10.75 -18.51
N PRO A 416 -11.41 -11.17 -19.78
CA PRO A 416 -11.12 -10.31 -20.91
C PRO A 416 -12.11 -9.16 -21.07
N GLN A 417 -13.35 -9.27 -20.55
CA GLN A 417 -14.34 -8.17 -20.63
C GLN A 417 -14.03 -7.08 -19.61
N VAL A 418 -13.66 -7.47 -18.39
CA VAL A 418 -13.20 -6.55 -17.34
C VAL A 418 -11.93 -5.85 -17.80
N TYR A 419 -10.98 -6.61 -18.34
CA TYR A 419 -9.72 -6.06 -18.82
C TYR A 419 -9.90 -5.08 -19.97
N GLN A 420 -10.79 -5.39 -20.92
CA GLN A 420 -11.16 -4.46 -21.99
C GLN A 420 -11.83 -3.21 -21.45
N PHE A 421 -12.76 -3.36 -20.50
CA PHE A 421 -13.43 -2.22 -19.87
C PHE A 421 -12.43 -1.25 -19.22
N HIS A 422 -11.45 -1.76 -18.48
CA HIS A 422 -10.43 -0.92 -17.86
C HIS A 422 -9.54 -0.23 -18.90
N HIS A 423 -9.13 -0.90 -19.96
CA HIS A 423 -8.42 -0.26 -21.07
C HIS A 423 -9.23 0.90 -21.67
N GLU A 424 -10.52 0.69 -21.93
CA GLU A 424 -11.42 1.71 -22.49
C GLU A 424 -11.57 2.90 -21.52
N LEU A 425 -11.85 2.63 -20.25
CA LEU A 425 -12.05 3.62 -19.19
C LEU A 425 -10.83 4.52 -19.03
N TYR A 426 -9.65 3.92 -18.82
CA TYR A 426 -8.43 4.67 -18.54
C TYR A 426 -7.84 5.34 -19.78
N ALA A 427 -7.97 4.75 -20.96
CA ALA A 427 -7.62 5.46 -22.22
C ALA A 427 -8.44 6.75 -22.41
N LEU A 428 -9.73 6.71 -22.06
CA LEU A 428 -10.60 7.90 -22.13
C LEU A 428 -10.30 8.91 -21.01
N LEU A 429 -9.94 8.43 -19.82
CA LEU A 429 -9.58 9.30 -18.69
C LEU A 429 -8.29 10.09 -19.01
N ILE A 430 -7.28 9.43 -19.57
CA ILE A 430 -6.05 10.09 -20.02
C ILE A 430 -6.36 11.22 -21.01
N LEU A 431 -7.21 10.97 -22.01
CA LEU A 431 -7.63 12.00 -22.96
C LEU A 431 -8.43 13.13 -22.30
N ALA A 432 -9.20 12.83 -21.26
CA ALA A 432 -9.97 13.85 -20.53
C ALA A 432 -9.04 14.76 -19.72
N ILE A 433 -8.03 14.20 -19.05
CA ILE A 433 -7.03 14.96 -18.29
C ILE A 433 -6.14 15.77 -19.27
N ASP A 434 -5.70 15.16 -20.38
CA ASP A 434 -4.89 15.82 -21.39
C ASP A 434 -5.59 17.06 -22.01
N ALA A 435 -6.92 17.03 -22.10
CA ALA A 435 -7.71 18.15 -22.63
C ALA A 435 -7.89 19.32 -21.64
N THR A 436 -7.22 19.33 -20.49
CA THR A 436 -7.31 20.42 -19.50
C THR A 436 -6.20 21.45 -19.69
N ALA A 437 -6.54 22.73 -19.62
CA ALA A 437 -5.56 23.82 -19.63
C ALA A 437 -4.92 24.07 -18.27
N VAL A 438 -5.62 23.74 -17.18
CA VAL A 438 -5.16 23.82 -15.80
C VAL A 438 -5.62 22.60 -15.04
N VAL A 439 -4.80 22.11 -14.13
CA VAL A 439 -5.10 20.93 -13.33
C VAL A 439 -6.43 21.09 -12.59
N PRO A 440 -7.38 20.12 -12.72
CA PRO A 440 -8.76 20.29 -12.25
C PRO A 440 -8.92 19.93 -10.76
N LEU A 441 -8.07 20.48 -9.88
CA LEU A 441 -8.09 20.18 -8.44
C LEU A 441 -9.15 20.99 -7.70
N SER A 442 -9.93 20.29 -6.85
CA SER A 442 -10.91 20.86 -5.93
C SER A 442 -10.52 20.56 -4.49
N PHE A 443 -10.19 21.57 -3.71
CA PHE A 443 -9.91 21.39 -2.28
C PHE A 443 -11.16 21.43 -1.40
N THR A 444 -12.36 21.46 -2.00
CA THR A 444 -13.65 21.46 -1.28
C THR A 444 -13.81 20.19 -0.44
N GLY A 445 -13.52 19.01 -1.02
CA GLY A 445 -13.58 17.72 -0.33
C GLY A 445 -12.65 17.65 0.88
N VAL A 446 -11.42 18.16 0.72
CA VAL A 446 -10.41 18.25 1.81
C VAL A 446 -10.92 19.06 2.99
N MET A 447 -11.51 20.26 2.74
CA MET A 447 -12.04 21.11 3.80
C MET A 447 -13.24 20.46 4.50
N LYS A 448 -14.11 19.82 3.73
CA LYS A 448 -15.27 19.07 4.25
C LYS A 448 -14.82 17.91 5.13
N ARG A 449 -13.86 17.11 4.67
CA ARG A 449 -13.34 15.97 5.44
C ARG A 449 -12.64 16.41 6.75
N ALA A 450 -11.87 17.51 6.69
CA ALA A 450 -11.28 18.10 7.90
C ALA A 450 -12.36 18.54 8.91
N GLN A 451 -13.48 19.11 8.44
CA GLN A 451 -14.62 19.48 9.27
C GLN A 451 -15.30 18.25 9.92
N GLU A 452 -15.48 17.16 9.15
CA GLU A 452 -16.06 15.92 9.67
C GLU A 452 -15.22 15.33 10.79
N GLY A 453 -13.88 15.30 10.63
CA GLY A 453 -12.95 14.86 11.67
C GLY A 453 -13.00 15.71 12.96
N LEU A 454 -13.23 17.02 12.83
CA LEU A 454 -13.40 17.91 13.98
C LEU A 454 -14.65 17.60 14.83
N GLU A 455 -15.68 16.97 14.27
CA GLU A 455 -16.87 16.62 15.03
C GLU A 455 -16.59 15.70 16.22
N LEU A 456 -15.47 14.97 16.18
CA LEU A 456 -15.00 14.13 17.29
C LEU A 456 -14.70 14.94 18.57
N VAL A 457 -14.40 16.25 18.46
CA VAL A 457 -14.23 17.13 19.63
C VAL A 457 -15.44 17.11 20.55
N LYS A 458 -16.65 16.97 19.99
CA LYS A 458 -17.91 16.93 20.77
C LYS A 458 -18.02 15.72 21.69
N SER A 459 -17.21 14.69 21.46
CA SER A 459 -17.13 13.50 22.32
C SER A 459 -16.07 13.61 23.41
N CYS A 460 -15.23 14.66 23.40
CA CYS A 460 -14.14 14.88 24.35
C CYS A 460 -14.61 15.81 25.50
N GLU A 461 -14.19 15.52 26.73
CA GLU A 461 -14.51 16.34 27.91
C GLU A 461 -13.44 17.44 28.12
N ASN A 462 -13.27 18.36 27.16
CA ASN A 462 -12.25 19.42 27.24
C ASN A 462 -12.75 20.75 26.67
N SER A 463 -12.97 21.74 27.53
CA SER A 463 -13.48 23.06 27.14
C SER A 463 -12.51 23.87 26.25
N CYS A 464 -11.21 23.64 26.34
CA CYS A 464 -10.22 24.28 25.46
C CYS A 464 -10.34 23.81 24.01
N LEU A 465 -10.57 22.51 23.80
CA LEU A 465 -10.84 21.98 22.47
C LEU A 465 -12.17 22.47 21.89
N GLU A 466 -13.19 22.64 22.72
CA GLU A 466 -14.50 23.20 22.28
C GLU A 466 -14.37 24.64 21.75
N GLU A 467 -13.58 25.50 22.41
CA GLU A 467 -13.32 26.87 21.93
C GLU A 467 -12.57 26.88 20.60
N LYS A 468 -11.55 26.02 20.47
CA LYS A 468 -10.82 25.83 19.19
C LYS A 468 -11.70 25.29 18.09
N TYR A 469 -12.56 24.30 18.40
CA TYR A 469 -13.52 23.72 17.45
C TYR A 469 -14.37 24.81 16.79
N GLU A 470 -14.99 25.69 17.56
CA GLU A 470 -15.85 26.78 17.03
C GLU A 470 -15.09 27.69 16.06
N THR A 471 -13.83 27.99 16.38
CA THR A 471 -12.97 28.87 15.57
C THR A 471 -12.56 28.20 14.25
N ILE A 472 -12.10 26.95 14.32
CA ILE A 472 -11.62 26.20 13.17
C ILE A 472 -12.78 25.82 12.26
N SER A 473 -13.92 25.40 12.82
CA SER A 473 -15.13 25.05 12.07
C SER A 473 -15.63 26.22 11.20
N LYS A 474 -15.62 27.45 11.73
CA LYS A 474 -15.97 28.65 10.94
C LYS A 474 -14.97 28.90 9.81
N LEU A 475 -13.68 28.69 10.08
CA LEU A 475 -12.63 28.87 9.09
C LEU A 475 -12.76 27.86 7.96
N LEU A 476 -12.93 26.57 8.30
CA LEU A 476 -13.12 25.48 7.32
C LEU A 476 -14.37 25.70 6.46
N THR A 477 -15.51 26.08 7.06
CA THR A 477 -16.73 26.41 6.32
C THR A 477 -16.52 27.59 5.35
N GLY A 478 -15.72 28.59 5.75
CA GLY A 478 -15.35 29.71 4.86
C GLY A 478 -14.42 29.27 3.73
N ALA A 479 -13.42 28.44 4.05
CA ALA A 479 -12.50 27.89 3.09
C ALA A 479 -13.20 26.95 2.07
N GLU A 480 -14.08 26.08 2.53
CA GLU A 480 -14.89 25.20 1.67
C GLU A 480 -15.61 25.98 0.57
N LYS A 481 -16.32 27.05 0.93
CA LYS A 481 -17.02 27.93 -0.03
C LYS A 481 -16.06 28.58 -1.02
N GLN A 482 -14.92 29.08 -0.53
CA GLN A 482 -13.91 29.70 -1.40
C GLN A 482 -13.33 28.68 -2.38
N GLN A 483 -13.06 27.44 -1.92
CA GLN A 483 -12.53 26.40 -2.80
C GLN A 483 -13.56 25.91 -3.83
N GLU A 484 -14.85 25.92 -3.50
CA GLU A 484 -15.92 25.66 -4.46
C GLU A 484 -15.97 26.73 -5.56
N GLU A 485 -15.78 28.00 -5.22
CA GLU A 485 -15.70 29.11 -6.19
C GLU A 485 -14.45 28.97 -7.06
N ASN A 486 -13.30 28.64 -6.47
CA ASN A 486 -12.05 28.38 -7.17
C ASN A 486 -12.22 27.25 -8.20
N TYR A 487 -12.80 26.13 -7.78
CA TYR A 487 -13.03 24.98 -8.66
C TYR A 487 -13.98 25.31 -9.83
N ARG A 488 -15.09 26.03 -9.56
CA ARG A 488 -15.98 26.50 -10.64
C ARG A 488 -15.23 27.35 -11.68
N TRP A 489 -14.35 28.24 -11.22
CA TRP A 489 -13.53 29.06 -12.11
C TRP A 489 -12.55 28.17 -12.92
N ILE A 490 -11.85 27.20 -12.31
CA ILE A 490 -10.98 26.24 -12.98
C ILE A 490 -11.76 25.52 -14.09
N MET A 491 -12.94 24.98 -13.79
CA MET A 491 -13.74 24.24 -14.76
C MET A 491 -14.25 25.11 -15.91
N GLN A 492 -14.55 26.39 -15.67
CA GLN A 492 -14.87 27.36 -16.73
C GLN A 492 -13.68 27.57 -17.67
N LYS A 493 -12.43 27.67 -17.14
CA LYS A 493 -11.23 27.84 -17.95
C LYS A 493 -10.94 26.59 -18.80
N ASN A 494 -11.06 25.42 -18.21
CA ASN A 494 -10.90 24.15 -18.91
C ASN A 494 -11.96 23.95 -19.99
N SER A 495 -13.22 24.34 -19.74
CA SER A 495 -14.29 24.31 -20.73
C SER A 495 -14.03 25.28 -21.90
N ALA A 496 -13.56 26.50 -21.59
CA ALA A 496 -13.18 27.47 -22.61
C ALA A 496 -12.00 26.99 -23.48
N TYR A 497 -11.00 26.38 -22.87
CA TYR A 497 -9.85 25.77 -23.57
C TYR A 497 -10.30 24.65 -24.52
N LYS A 498 -11.13 23.75 -24.03
CA LYS A 498 -11.68 22.64 -24.82
C LYS A 498 -12.53 23.10 -26.00
N ALA A 499 -13.28 24.19 -25.82
CA ALA A 499 -14.15 24.76 -26.87
C ALA A 499 -13.42 25.68 -27.84
N CYS A 500 -12.15 26.00 -27.65
CA CYS A 500 -11.40 26.93 -28.47
C CYS A 500 -10.78 26.23 -29.70
N ASP A 501 -11.30 26.49 -30.87
CA ASP A 501 -10.80 25.96 -32.16
C ASP A 501 -9.60 26.73 -32.71
N ASP A 502 -9.38 27.98 -32.27
CA ASP A 502 -8.25 28.81 -32.70
C ASP A 502 -6.97 28.46 -31.94
N PRO A 503 -5.93 27.92 -32.60
CA PRO A 503 -4.71 27.46 -31.93
C PRO A 503 -3.96 28.58 -31.20
N GLU A 504 -3.94 29.83 -31.70
CA GLU A 504 -3.24 30.93 -31.05
C GLU A 504 -3.97 31.41 -29.79
N GLN A 505 -5.29 31.49 -29.85
CA GLN A 505 -6.11 31.81 -28.67
C GLN A 505 -6.04 30.70 -27.62
N ARG A 506 -6.08 29.45 -28.09
CA ARG A 506 -5.95 28.28 -27.21
C ARG A 506 -4.61 28.29 -26.47
N GLU A 507 -3.51 28.53 -27.17
CA GLU A 507 -2.17 28.66 -26.58
C GLU A 507 -2.08 29.86 -25.63
N THR A 508 -2.66 31.01 -25.99
CA THR A 508 -2.70 32.18 -25.11
C THR A 508 -3.42 31.89 -23.80
N LEU A 509 -4.57 31.22 -23.88
CA LEU A 509 -5.32 30.79 -22.68
C LEU A 509 -4.49 29.81 -21.82
N TYR A 510 -3.86 28.82 -22.46
CA TYR A 510 -2.98 27.89 -21.76
C TYR A 510 -1.86 28.60 -21.01
N GLN A 511 -1.14 29.51 -21.66
CA GLN A 511 -0.03 30.25 -21.05
C GLN A 511 -0.49 31.15 -19.90
N SER A 512 -1.69 31.76 -20.01
CA SER A 512 -2.24 32.60 -18.94
C SER A 512 -2.55 31.83 -17.63
N LEU A 513 -2.66 30.51 -17.70
CA LEU A 513 -3.01 29.63 -16.56
C LEU A 513 -1.82 28.95 -15.90
N ARG A 514 -0.58 29.10 -16.41
CA ARG A 514 0.60 28.37 -15.87
C ARG A 514 0.92 28.74 -14.42
N GLN A 515 0.78 30.00 -14.07
CA GLN A 515 1.02 30.43 -12.68
C GLN A 515 -0.05 29.87 -11.73
N THR A 516 -1.31 29.87 -12.17
CA THR A 516 -2.41 29.26 -11.41
C THR A 516 -2.16 27.77 -11.16
N GLU A 517 -1.73 27.04 -12.20
CA GLU A 517 -1.42 25.62 -12.05
C GLU A 517 -0.29 25.38 -11.07
N THR A 518 0.78 26.17 -11.13
CA THR A 518 1.89 26.10 -10.19
C THR A 518 1.41 26.31 -8.73
N GLU A 519 0.51 27.26 -8.54
CA GLU A 519 -0.08 27.52 -7.21
C GLU A 519 -0.97 26.36 -6.74
N LEU A 520 -1.76 25.77 -7.64
CA LEU A 520 -2.61 24.62 -7.32
C LEU A 520 -1.79 23.38 -6.89
N LEU A 521 -0.76 23.03 -7.67
CA LEU A 521 0.12 21.92 -7.34
C LEU A 521 0.91 22.17 -6.04
N LYS A 522 1.29 23.41 -5.79
CA LYS A 522 1.90 23.79 -4.51
C LYS A 522 0.92 23.65 -3.34
N ARG A 523 -0.35 24.06 -3.52
CA ARG A 523 -1.40 23.88 -2.51
C ARG A 523 -1.65 22.40 -2.26
N PHE A 524 -1.67 21.57 -3.29
CA PHE A 524 -1.78 20.12 -3.16
C PHE A 524 -0.64 19.57 -2.28
N LYS A 525 0.61 19.91 -2.60
CA LYS A 525 1.75 19.48 -1.78
C LYS A 525 1.64 19.98 -0.31
N THR A 526 1.21 21.22 -0.11
CA THR A 526 1.00 21.79 1.24
C THR A 526 -0.07 21.02 2.01
N GLU A 527 -1.15 20.66 1.33
CA GLU A 527 -2.23 19.87 1.89
C GLU A 527 -1.75 18.48 2.28
N GLN A 528 -1.08 17.76 1.37
CA GLN A 528 -0.52 16.44 1.63
C GLN A 528 0.44 16.46 2.86
N ASP A 529 1.26 17.50 2.99
CA ASP A 529 2.18 17.63 4.12
C ASP A 529 1.47 17.95 5.44
N ALA A 530 0.36 18.67 5.40
CA ALA A 530 -0.35 19.11 6.58
C ALA A 530 -1.41 18.10 7.06
N PHE A 531 -2.16 17.48 6.13
CA PHE A 531 -3.35 16.71 6.47
C PHE A 531 -3.23 15.22 6.30
N VAL A 532 -2.34 14.70 5.44
CA VAL A 532 -2.18 13.26 5.25
C VAL A 532 -1.31 12.69 6.35
N ARG A 533 -1.90 11.84 7.19
CA ARG A 533 -1.24 11.07 8.23
C ARG A 533 -1.76 9.65 8.20
N ILE A 534 -1.02 8.76 8.82
CA ILE A 534 -1.38 7.36 8.99
C ILE A 534 -1.47 7.02 10.48
N ASP A 535 -2.40 6.16 10.82
CA ASP A 535 -2.40 5.51 12.12
C ASP A 535 -1.40 4.33 12.10
N TRP A 536 -1.25 3.65 13.23
CA TRP A 536 -0.33 2.51 13.34
C TRP A 536 -0.79 1.26 12.55
N TYR A 537 -2.02 1.26 12.00
CA TYR A 537 -2.52 0.24 11.04
C TYR A 537 -2.23 0.60 9.57
N GLY A 538 -1.62 1.75 9.31
CA GLY A 538 -1.39 2.23 7.95
C GLY A 538 -2.59 2.90 7.28
N ASN A 539 -3.73 3.05 7.98
CA ASN A 539 -4.90 3.74 7.40
C ASN A 539 -4.66 5.25 7.31
N VAL A 540 -5.14 5.85 6.23
CA VAL A 540 -5.00 7.28 5.97
C VAL A 540 -6.09 8.08 6.69
N PHE A 541 -5.65 9.02 7.56
CA PHE A 541 -6.50 9.91 8.32
C PHE A 541 -5.92 11.33 8.39
N TYR A 542 -6.75 12.29 8.78
CA TYR A 542 -6.28 13.60 9.15
C TYR A 542 -5.68 13.57 10.58
N PRO A 543 -4.64 14.37 10.87
CA PRO A 543 -3.90 14.27 12.12
C PRO A 543 -4.75 14.47 13.36
N HIS A 544 -5.73 15.39 13.32
CA HIS A 544 -6.64 15.64 14.45
C HIS A 544 -7.62 14.48 14.67
N GLU A 545 -8.03 13.73 13.63
CA GLU A 545 -8.93 12.60 13.78
C GLU A 545 -8.31 11.48 14.59
N ILE A 546 -7.06 11.12 14.27
CA ILE A 546 -6.33 10.06 14.97
C ILE A 546 -6.24 10.41 16.46
N LEU A 547 -5.84 11.64 16.77
CA LEU A 547 -5.69 12.11 18.16
C LEU A 547 -7.03 12.14 18.91
N LEU A 548 -8.08 12.68 18.30
CA LEU A 548 -9.41 12.78 18.92
C LEU A 548 -10.03 11.39 19.13
N ARG A 549 -9.86 10.48 18.17
CA ARG A 549 -10.28 9.07 18.30
C ARG A 549 -9.55 8.39 19.47
N ASN A 550 -8.23 8.57 19.54
CA ASN A 550 -7.44 8.00 20.63
C ASN A 550 -7.86 8.56 21.98
N ILE A 551 -8.09 9.87 22.10
CA ILE A 551 -8.60 10.49 23.34
C ILE A 551 -9.92 9.84 23.77
N HIS A 552 -10.88 9.72 22.85
CA HIS A 552 -12.17 9.11 23.14
C HIS A 552 -12.06 7.66 23.63
N LEU A 553 -11.19 6.86 22.98
CA LEU A 553 -10.92 5.47 23.39
C LEU A 553 -10.27 5.41 24.78
N LEU A 554 -9.25 6.25 25.02
CA LEU A 554 -8.52 6.31 26.28
C LEU A 554 -9.40 6.76 27.47
N GLU A 555 -10.23 7.78 27.27
CA GLU A 555 -11.21 8.23 28.29
C GLU A 555 -12.23 7.13 28.59
N GLY A 556 -12.73 6.47 27.56
CA GLY A 556 -13.62 5.33 27.71
C GLY A 556 -12.95 4.16 28.44
N ALA A 557 -11.69 3.84 28.11
CA ALA A 557 -10.93 2.81 28.80
C ALA A 557 -10.72 3.17 30.30
N LYS A 558 -10.30 4.40 30.58
CA LYS A 558 -10.13 4.88 31.96
C LYS A 558 -11.42 4.74 32.78
N LYS A 559 -12.56 5.15 32.22
CA LYS A 559 -13.87 4.99 32.87
C LYS A 559 -14.19 3.53 33.16
N ASN A 560 -13.98 2.63 32.19
CA ASN A 560 -14.20 1.20 32.38
C ASN A 560 -13.29 0.60 33.46
N LEU A 561 -12.03 1.07 33.59
CA LEU A 561 -11.13 0.66 34.67
C LEU A 561 -11.65 1.11 36.05
N GLU A 562 -12.18 2.32 36.17
CA GLU A 562 -12.78 2.87 37.38
C GLU A 562 -14.07 2.11 37.79
N GLU A 563 -14.80 1.58 36.81
CA GLU A 563 -16.01 0.76 36.98
C GLU A 563 -15.70 -0.74 37.20
N GLY A 564 -14.43 -1.16 37.04
CA GLY A 564 -13.99 -2.55 37.21
C GLY A 564 -14.28 -3.45 35.98
N GLU A 565 -14.47 -2.85 34.80
CA GLU A 565 -14.77 -3.53 33.55
C GLU A 565 -13.51 -3.73 32.69
N LEU A 566 -12.55 -4.55 33.18
CA LEU A 566 -11.22 -4.72 32.59
C LEU A 566 -11.24 -5.14 31.13
N SER A 567 -12.02 -6.16 30.77
CA SER A 567 -12.10 -6.69 29.40
C SER A 567 -12.58 -5.63 28.39
N VAL A 568 -13.47 -4.71 28.82
CA VAL A 568 -13.95 -3.61 27.97
C VAL A 568 -12.86 -2.55 27.81
N ALA A 569 -12.13 -2.25 28.88
CA ALA A 569 -11.01 -1.32 28.83
C ALA A 569 -9.90 -1.83 27.89
N LEU A 570 -9.52 -3.11 28.02
CA LEU A 570 -8.49 -3.74 27.19
C LEU A 570 -8.81 -3.64 25.69
N ARG A 571 -10.04 -3.92 25.26
CA ARG A 571 -10.44 -3.79 23.85
C ARG A 571 -10.20 -2.38 23.32
N LYS A 572 -10.53 -1.34 24.09
CA LYS A 572 -10.29 0.05 23.69
C LYS A 572 -8.80 0.41 23.64
N LEU A 573 -8.00 -0.15 24.55
CA LEU A 573 -6.55 0.08 24.58
C LEU A 573 -5.85 -0.59 23.37
N TYR A 574 -6.35 -1.73 22.92
CA TYR A 574 -5.87 -2.37 21.68
C TYR A 574 -6.10 -1.46 20.47
N ASP A 575 -7.27 -0.84 20.36
CA ASP A 575 -7.57 0.06 19.24
C ASP A 575 -6.71 1.35 19.23
N VAL A 576 -6.07 1.70 20.35
CA VAL A 576 -5.17 2.86 20.45
C VAL A 576 -3.72 2.50 20.11
N ASP A 577 -3.23 1.37 20.60
CA ASP A 577 -1.82 0.98 20.50
C ASP A 577 -1.56 -0.08 19.43
N ASN A 578 -2.19 -1.24 19.57
CA ASN A 578 -1.98 -2.38 18.69
C ASN A 578 -3.14 -3.38 18.90
N ASN A 579 -3.21 -4.45 18.10
CA ASN A 579 -4.20 -5.49 18.34
C ASN A 579 -3.84 -6.39 19.53
N ALA A 580 -4.81 -7.20 19.98
CA ALA A 580 -4.61 -8.12 21.12
C ALA A 580 -3.46 -9.12 20.90
N TYR A 581 -3.21 -9.52 19.66
CA TYR A 581 -2.19 -10.48 19.27
C TYR A 581 -0.77 -9.98 19.58
N ALA A 582 -0.46 -8.70 19.29
CA ALA A 582 0.85 -8.11 19.55
C ALA A 582 1.28 -8.21 21.04
N PHE A 583 0.31 -8.15 21.97
CA PHE A 583 0.59 -8.27 23.40
C PHE A 583 0.82 -9.72 23.89
N MET A 584 0.68 -10.70 23.01
CA MET A 584 1.00 -12.11 23.34
C MET A 584 2.49 -12.42 23.21
N PHE A 585 3.30 -11.51 22.68
CA PHE A 585 4.73 -11.70 22.46
C PHE A 585 5.59 -11.09 23.56
N ASP A 586 6.88 -11.46 23.59
CA ASP A 586 7.86 -10.86 24.51
C ASP A 586 7.97 -9.35 24.24
N LYS A 587 8.25 -8.59 25.30
CA LYS A 587 8.40 -7.12 25.23
C LYS A 587 9.42 -6.66 24.17
N GLU A 588 10.46 -7.45 23.95
CA GLU A 588 11.51 -7.15 22.98
C GLU A 588 10.97 -7.24 21.54
N VAL A 589 10.15 -8.23 21.25
CA VAL A 589 9.45 -8.37 19.95
C VAL A 589 8.49 -7.22 19.74
N TYR A 590 7.63 -6.95 20.73
CA TYR A 590 6.69 -5.84 20.66
C TYR A 590 7.40 -4.51 20.37
N ARG A 591 8.50 -4.21 21.08
CA ARG A 591 9.27 -2.98 20.88
C ARG A 591 9.93 -2.90 19.51
N HIS A 592 10.33 -4.01 18.95
CA HIS A 592 10.90 -4.02 17.62
C HIS A 592 9.90 -3.47 16.61
N PHE A 593 8.66 -4.01 16.61
CA PHE A 593 7.62 -3.66 15.63
C PHE A 593 6.76 -2.43 15.99
N THR A 594 6.95 -1.80 17.12
CA THR A 594 6.20 -0.60 17.53
C THR A 594 7.09 0.61 17.84
N ASP A 595 8.38 0.40 18.04
CA ASP A 595 9.31 1.48 18.39
C ASP A 595 10.48 1.51 17.38
N TYR A 596 11.23 0.42 17.26
CA TYR A 596 12.41 0.40 16.41
C TYR A 596 12.08 0.67 14.93
N VAL A 597 11.13 -0.05 14.32
CA VAL A 597 10.78 0.08 12.90
C VAL A 597 10.19 1.46 12.56
N TYR A 598 9.51 2.13 13.51
CA TYR A 598 8.90 3.44 13.29
C TYR A 598 9.86 4.62 13.52
N HIS A 599 10.99 4.42 14.21
CA HIS A 599 11.96 5.47 14.52
C HIS A 599 13.26 5.36 13.73
N GLN A 600 13.21 4.71 12.58
CA GLN A 600 14.30 4.62 11.65
C GLN A 600 14.61 5.97 10.96
N PRO A 601 15.79 6.19 10.38
CA PRO A 601 16.08 7.38 9.59
C PRO A 601 15.20 7.44 8.33
N LYS A 602 15.07 8.62 7.75
CA LYS A 602 14.20 8.89 6.57
C LYS A 602 14.39 7.88 5.44
N GLU A 603 15.65 7.51 5.19
CA GLU A 603 16.06 6.60 4.12
C GLU A 603 15.50 5.17 4.30
N ARG A 604 15.10 4.82 5.53
CA ARG A 604 14.49 3.53 5.88
C ARG A 604 12.96 3.63 6.01
N LEU A 605 12.46 4.79 6.46
CA LEU A 605 11.02 5.00 6.61
C LEU A 605 10.31 5.34 5.29
N LYS A 606 11.06 5.77 4.26
CA LYS A 606 10.50 6.07 2.94
C LYS A 606 9.21 6.90 3.03
N TRP A 607 8.11 6.39 2.47
CA TRP A 607 6.81 7.05 2.46
C TRP A 607 6.19 7.23 3.86
N GLY A 608 6.59 6.45 4.85
CA GLY A 608 6.15 6.62 6.25
C GLY A 608 6.79 7.80 6.99
N TYR A 609 7.88 8.38 6.46
CA TYR A 609 8.60 9.45 7.15
C TYR A 609 7.71 10.66 7.40
N ARG A 610 7.52 11.01 8.70
CA ARG A 610 6.62 12.07 9.19
C ARG A 610 5.14 11.87 8.88
N ARG A 611 4.72 10.69 8.43
CA ARG A 611 3.31 10.39 8.19
C ARG A 611 2.66 9.68 9.37
N LEU A 612 3.37 8.78 10.04
CA LEU A 612 2.86 8.12 11.23
C LEU A 612 2.64 9.15 12.35
N MET A 613 1.41 9.19 12.90
CA MET A 613 1.14 9.92 14.13
C MET A 613 1.84 9.22 15.29
N GLN A 614 2.21 9.98 16.34
CA GLN A 614 2.93 9.42 17.47
C GLN A 614 2.19 8.20 18.05
N HIS A 615 2.84 7.05 18.00
CA HIS A 615 2.34 5.81 18.58
C HIS A 615 2.40 5.87 20.12
N GLU A 616 1.33 5.44 20.79
CA GLU A 616 1.28 5.32 22.26
C GLU A 616 1.59 3.88 22.66
N ASN A 617 2.78 3.64 23.18
CA ASN A 617 3.18 2.33 23.68
C ASN A 617 2.50 2.04 25.02
N LEU A 618 1.49 1.17 25.01
CA LEU A 618 0.71 0.76 26.16
C LEU A 618 1.11 -0.64 26.69
N TYR A 619 2.18 -1.25 26.19
CA TYR A 619 2.55 -2.63 26.49
C TYR A 619 2.55 -2.96 27.99
N ASP A 620 3.28 -2.18 28.79
CA ASP A 620 3.40 -2.46 30.22
C ASP A 620 2.06 -2.32 30.96
N LEU A 621 1.23 -1.34 30.56
CA LEU A 621 -0.10 -1.12 31.10
C LEU A 621 -1.03 -2.29 30.76
N VAL A 622 -1.07 -2.69 29.48
CA VAL A 622 -1.91 -3.81 29.02
C VAL A 622 -1.48 -5.11 29.68
N LYS A 623 -0.17 -5.40 29.75
CA LYS A 623 0.33 -6.63 30.43
C LYS A 623 -0.02 -6.66 31.94
N GLN A 624 -0.07 -5.51 32.59
CA GLN A 624 -0.53 -5.42 34.00
C GLN A 624 -2.03 -5.71 34.12
N LEU A 625 -2.84 -5.11 33.24
CA LEU A 625 -4.29 -5.32 33.18
C LEU A 625 -4.64 -6.78 32.87
N LEU A 626 -3.95 -7.43 31.94
CA LEU A 626 -4.13 -8.85 31.61
C LEU A 626 -3.87 -9.74 32.83
N LYS A 627 -2.80 -9.47 33.59
CA LYS A 627 -2.51 -10.22 34.85
C LYS A 627 -3.61 -10.03 35.90
N LYS A 628 -4.15 -8.82 36.05
CA LYS A 628 -5.27 -8.53 36.93
C LYS A 628 -6.55 -9.23 36.49
N GLU A 629 -6.82 -9.26 35.21
CA GLU A 629 -7.98 -9.97 34.63
C GLU A 629 -7.90 -11.47 34.93
N GLU A 630 -6.75 -12.11 34.71
CA GLU A 630 -6.51 -13.52 35.04
C GLU A 630 -6.68 -13.80 36.54
N ALA A 631 -6.22 -12.88 37.40
CA ALA A 631 -6.35 -12.99 38.86
C ALA A 631 -7.77 -12.67 39.38
N GLY A 632 -8.66 -12.17 38.55
CA GLY A 632 -10.00 -11.70 38.95
C GLY A 632 -9.96 -10.41 39.80
N GLU A 633 -8.86 -9.65 39.75
CA GLU A 633 -8.71 -8.37 40.43
C GLU A 633 -9.50 -7.27 39.70
N LYS A 634 -10.20 -6.43 40.50
CA LYS A 634 -11.00 -5.32 39.96
C LYS A 634 -10.46 -3.94 40.33
N ASP A 635 -9.49 -3.86 41.22
CA ASP A 635 -8.89 -2.58 41.61
C ASP A 635 -7.82 -2.17 40.59
N CYS A 636 -8.18 -1.21 39.70
CA CYS A 636 -7.33 -0.69 38.66
C CYS A 636 -7.08 0.82 38.81
N ARG A 637 -7.09 1.36 40.07
CA ARG A 637 -6.90 2.78 40.32
C ARG A 637 -5.52 3.30 39.88
N GLU A 638 -4.49 2.48 40.02
CA GLU A 638 -3.12 2.84 39.60
C GLU A 638 -3.02 2.93 38.05
N GLU A 639 -3.62 1.95 37.38
CA GLU A 639 -3.65 1.89 35.91
C GLU A 639 -4.51 3.04 35.32
N ALA A 640 -5.65 3.34 35.92
CA ALA A 640 -6.49 4.47 35.57
C ALA A 640 -5.74 5.81 35.74
N ALA A 641 -4.94 5.94 36.81
CA ALA A 641 -4.11 7.14 37.04
C ALA A 641 -2.93 7.24 36.05
N ALA A 642 -2.38 6.10 35.62
CA ALA A 642 -1.37 6.07 34.56
C ALA A 642 -1.97 6.50 33.23
N LEU A 643 -3.17 5.97 32.90
CA LEU A 643 -3.88 6.31 31.68
C LEU A 643 -4.27 7.79 31.59
N ALA A 644 -4.61 8.42 32.73
CA ALA A 644 -4.89 9.86 32.78
C ALA A 644 -3.71 10.70 32.25
N LYS A 645 -2.46 10.29 32.48
CA LYS A 645 -1.28 10.99 31.97
C LYS A 645 -1.13 10.85 30.44
N VAL A 646 -1.51 9.71 29.89
CA VAL A 646 -1.52 9.48 28.44
C VAL A 646 -2.59 10.38 27.80
N ILE A 647 -3.77 10.46 28.39
CA ILE A 647 -4.87 11.33 27.97
C ILE A 647 -4.42 12.78 27.94
N ASP A 648 -3.80 13.28 29.02
CA ASP A 648 -3.30 14.66 29.10
C ASP A 648 -2.25 14.96 28.01
N LYS A 649 -1.42 13.98 27.65
CA LYS A 649 -0.46 14.10 26.55
C LYS A 649 -1.18 14.22 25.20
N GLN A 650 -2.14 13.34 24.95
CA GLN A 650 -2.93 13.34 23.71
C GLN A 650 -3.72 14.64 23.55
N TYR A 651 -4.30 15.20 24.60
CA TYR A 651 -4.97 16.51 24.57
C TYR A 651 -4.03 17.63 24.12
N LYS A 652 -2.81 17.70 24.67
CA LYS A 652 -1.82 18.70 24.27
C LYS A 652 -1.43 18.58 22.80
N MET A 653 -1.27 17.37 22.32
CA MET A 653 -0.98 17.11 20.91
C MET A 653 -2.16 17.53 20.03
N ALA A 654 -3.39 17.20 20.41
CA ALA A 654 -4.59 17.61 19.68
C ALA A 654 -4.73 19.13 19.60
N GLU A 655 -4.49 19.85 20.71
CA GLU A 655 -4.49 21.32 20.73
C GLU A 655 -3.47 21.93 19.76
N GLN A 656 -2.25 21.40 19.73
CA GLN A 656 -1.20 21.83 18.83
C GLN A 656 -1.56 21.54 17.37
N THR A 657 -2.01 20.33 17.09
CA THR A 657 -2.40 19.90 15.73
C THR A 657 -3.56 20.74 15.19
N MET A 658 -4.57 21.02 16.02
CA MET A 658 -5.67 21.89 15.63
C MET A 658 -5.20 23.32 15.31
N GLU A 659 -4.21 23.84 16.02
CA GLU A 659 -3.61 25.13 15.71
C GLU A 659 -2.84 25.11 14.38
N GLU A 660 -2.09 24.06 14.09
CA GLU A 660 -1.37 23.86 12.83
C GLU A 660 -2.35 23.80 11.63
N ILE A 661 -3.46 23.07 11.79
CA ILE A 661 -4.55 23.04 10.80
C ILE A 661 -5.14 24.43 10.57
N TYR A 662 -5.44 25.16 11.66
CA TYR A 662 -5.98 26.51 11.56
C TYR A 662 -5.05 27.43 10.76
N GLN A 663 -3.75 27.43 11.05
CA GLN A 663 -2.79 28.27 10.34
C GLN A 663 -2.67 27.88 8.86
N THR A 664 -2.58 26.57 8.58
CA THR A 664 -2.49 26.06 7.19
C THR A 664 -3.72 26.48 6.37
N VAL A 665 -4.92 26.28 6.91
CA VAL A 665 -6.17 26.66 6.21
C VAL A 665 -6.24 28.16 5.99
N LYS A 666 -5.91 28.95 6.99
CA LYS A 666 -5.91 30.40 6.92
C LYS A 666 -4.92 30.97 5.91
N GLU A 667 -3.74 30.37 5.79
CA GLU A 667 -2.70 30.85 4.89
C GLU A 667 -2.94 30.42 3.44
N HIS A 668 -3.47 29.24 3.20
CA HIS A 668 -3.48 28.63 1.86
C HIS A 668 -4.86 28.43 1.24
N PHE A 669 -5.97 28.34 2.03
CA PHE A 669 -7.24 27.88 1.48
C PHE A 669 -8.40 28.88 1.55
N VAL A 670 -8.25 30.01 2.24
CA VAL A 670 -9.32 31.05 2.32
C VAL A 670 -9.23 32.10 1.21
N HIS A 671 -8.29 32.00 0.32
CA HIS A 671 -8.03 33.01 -0.72
C HIS A 671 -8.47 32.54 -2.11
N PRO A 672 -9.03 33.45 -2.93
CA PRO A 672 -9.34 33.15 -4.32
C PRO A 672 -8.04 32.84 -5.09
N ILE A 673 -8.17 31.98 -6.12
CA ILE A 673 -7.14 31.79 -7.13
C ILE A 673 -7.21 33.00 -8.06
N GLN A 674 -6.14 33.79 -8.12
CA GLN A 674 -6.11 34.99 -8.96
C GLN A 674 -5.49 34.67 -10.32
N GLU A 675 -6.08 35.23 -11.41
CA GLU A 675 -5.35 35.46 -12.67
C GLU A 675 -4.34 36.56 -12.43
N GLN A 676 -3.06 36.31 -12.63
CA GLN A 676 -2.04 37.37 -12.68
C GLN A 676 -1.66 37.68 -14.10
#